data_8224fa93967aa2b84e7a6b150566a3b7
#
_entry.id   8224fa93967aa2b84e7a6b150566a3b7
#
_cell.length_a   1.000
_cell.length_b   1.000
_cell.length_c   1.000
_cell.angle_alpha   90.00
_cell.angle_beta   90.00
_cell.angle_gamma   90.00
#
_symmetry.space_group_name_H-M   'P 1'
#
loop_
_entity.id
_entity.type
_entity.pdbx_description
1 polymer ?
#
loop_
_entity_poly.entity_id
_entity_poly.type
_entity_poly.pdbx_seq_one_letter_code
_entity_poly.pdbx_strand_id
1 'polypeptide(L)'
;MPSLSPLETLYQRLKELERERGGGADYLVPGLWTGASGGQSIVAVNPFRFFRHCIETILSGEDRTPEPRADAGEWSREAVVYNMFIRHTAAFDHNGDGRVSVAASRDGFRETGTFLKAIALLPYIARLKCDTIHLLPVASIGRDGRKGSLGSPFAVRNPYMLEETLAEPALALDTNTQFAAFVEAAHRMGMRVVLEFVLRTTAKDSTWIPEHPGWFYWIREDIPDRGQGENDPNKFGSPLFGEDEIRNITERVLNHNFDDLPEPPLVYRNMFGPVPVRVEESDGRYIGYGPRGERLRIPGAFADWPPLDAQPPWTDVTYLRLYDAAGFNYMAYNTLRMYDRKLAREENIVKDLWEKILGIIPHYQKVFAIDGVMIDMGHALPGPLKARLVESTRNIDPSFALWEENFDLGEQAQLNGSNVAIGCLWKVQHSPRELRRFLRLLATRGTPLPFFCTPETHNTHRAAARSGGMQFSRLCWIMNCFLPGVPFIHQGFELGTTLPVNTGLDFSPEEIKALPPSKLPLYSEAQLPWQSASTLLATIPEILDLRNTWKDAIQDPSPHSFDLLQTSHDKLIAFQRTRSDQRRHVLVVCNFDFESAVEGEVTLPADTTGVKSLLTGEMLETRDGILRYRFQQGEGLICEY
;
A
#
# COMPACT_ATOMS: atom_id res chain seq x y z
N MET A 1 -19.70 26.50 -25.54
CA MET A 1 -19.55 25.03 -25.64
C MET A 1 -19.33 24.55 -24.23
N PRO A 2 -19.84 23.42 -23.80
CA PRO A 2 -19.44 22.85 -22.51
C PRO A 2 -17.91 22.65 -22.53
N SER A 3 -17.25 22.89 -21.40
CA SER A 3 -15.81 22.62 -21.25
C SER A 3 -15.57 21.12 -21.44
N LEU A 4 -14.51 20.76 -22.16
CA LEU A 4 -14.08 19.35 -22.27
C LEU A 4 -13.76 18.79 -20.89
N SER A 5 -14.05 17.51 -20.67
CA SER A 5 -13.58 16.83 -19.47
C SER A 5 -12.05 16.65 -19.50
N PRO A 6 -11.39 16.36 -18.36
CA PRO A 6 -9.96 16.07 -18.34
C PRO A 6 -9.57 14.96 -19.33
N LEU A 7 -10.32 13.87 -19.41
CA LEU A 7 -10.04 12.75 -20.31
C LEU A 7 -10.24 13.13 -21.77
N GLU A 8 -11.30 13.88 -22.09
CA GLU A 8 -11.52 14.44 -23.43
C GLU A 8 -10.41 15.42 -23.83
N THR A 9 -9.90 16.20 -22.87
CA THR A 9 -8.78 17.12 -23.11
C THR A 9 -7.51 16.35 -23.52
N LEU A 10 -7.18 15.25 -22.83
CA LEU A 10 -6.07 14.37 -23.21
C LEU A 10 -6.29 13.76 -24.61
N TYR A 11 -7.50 13.28 -24.89
CA TYR A 11 -7.86 12.72 -26.19
C TYR A 11 -7.63 13.72 -27.32
N GLN A 12 -8.14 14.94 -27.19
CA GLN A 12 -7.98 15.98 -28.21
C GLN A 12 -6.51 16.34 -28.39
N ARG A 13 -5.76 16.47 -27.29
CA ARG A 13 -4.32 16.80 -27.36
C ARG A 13 -3.51 15.71 -28.09
N LEU A 14 -3.77 14.45 -27.80
CA LEU A 14 -3.12 13.33 -28.51
C LEU A 14 -3.49 13.30 -30.00
N LYS A 15 -4.72 13.64 -30.34
CA LYS A 15 -5.18 13.74 -31.73
C LYS A 15 -4.48 14.85 -32.51
N GLU A 16 -4.23 15.99 -31.88
CA GLU A 16 -3.44 17.09 -32.43
C GLU A 16 -1.99 16.66 -32.66
N LEU A 17 -1.35 16.07 -31.63
CA LEU A 17 0.02 15.62 -31.70
C LEU A 17 0.24 14.52 -32.75
N GLU A 18 -0.71 13.60 -32.93
CA GLU A 18 -0.66 12.59 -34.00
C GLU A 18 -0.64 13.26 -35.40
N ARG A 19 -1.39 14.35 -35.58
CA ARG A 19 -1.40 15.11 -36.87
C ARG A 19 -0.13 15.94 -37.08
N GLU A 20 0.36 16.58 -36.02
CA GLU A 20 1.51 17.48 -36.09
C GLU A 20 2.84 16.75 -36.26
N ARG A 21 3.01 15.64 -35.54
CA ARG A 21 4.29 14.95 -35.45
C ARG A 21 4.39 13.75 -36.36
N GLY A 22 3.26 13.18 -36.79
CA GLY A 22 3.21 11.97 -37.61
C GLY A 22 3.90 10.82 -36.90
N GLY A 23 4.82 10.24 -37.12
CA GLY A 23 5.67 9.36 -36.36
C GLY A 23 5.71 7.92 -36.84
N GLY A 24 6.86 7.30 -36.70
CA GLY A 24 7.07 5.87 -36.90
C GLY A 24 6.37 5.02 -35.84
N ALA A 25 6.28 3.74 -36.12
CA ALA A 25 5.82 2.75 -35.13
C ALA A 25 7.06 2.10 -34.48
N ASP A 26 7.82 2.88 -33.72
CA ASP A 26 9.08 2.48 -33.08
C ASP A 26 9.00 2.51 -31.54
N TYR A 27 7.88 2.97 -31.00
CA TYR A 27 7.61 2.96 -29.56
C TYR A 27 7.15 1.57 -29.12
N LEU A 28 7.96 0.91 -28.29
CA LEU A 28 7.70 -0.46 -27.83
C LEU A 28 6.72 -0.47 -26.66
N VAL A 29 5.70 -1.34 -26.71
CA VAL A 29 4.78 -1.58 -25.59
C VAL A 29 4.61 -3.07 -25.35
N PRO A 30 4.36 -3.51 -24.09
CA PRO A 30 4.03 -4.89 -23.80
C PRO A 30 2.73 -5.31 -24.48
N GLY A 31 2.66 -6.53 -25.01
CA GLY A 31 1.43 -7.07 -25.62
C GLY A 31 0.24 -7.08 -24.67
N LEU A 32 0.47 -7.27 -23.36
CA LEU A 32 -0.58 -7.19 -22.34
C LEU A 32 -1.27 -5.82 -22.29
N TRP A 33 -0.58 -4.73 -22.67
CA TRP A 33 -1.17 -3.38 -22.72
C TRP A 33 -2.09 -3.19 -23.93
N THR A 34 -1.85 -3.95 -25.02
CA THR A 34 -2.66 -3.86 -26.24
C THR A 34 -3.88 -4.77 -26.23
N GLY A 35 -4.11 -5.52 -25.15
CA GLY A 35 -5.19 -6.49 -25.09
C GLY A 35 -4.88 -7.85 -25.72
N ALA A 36 -3.65 -8.05 -26.23
CA ALA A 36 -3.22 -9.35 -26.74
C ALA A 36 -3.24 -10.42 -25.63
N SER A 37 -3.74 -11.60 -25.96
CA SER A 37 -3.87 -12.73 -25.03
C SER A 37 -2.55 -13.46 -24.72
N GLY A 38 -1.46 -13.09 -25.39
CA GLY A 38 -0.12 -13.68 -25.17
C GLY A 38 0.82 -12.72 -24.44
N GLY A 39 1.11 -12.99 -23.16
CA GLY A 39 1.90 -12.10 -22.28
C GLY A 39 3.37 -11.86 -22.70
N GLN A 40 3.92 -12.62 -23.63
CA GLN A 40 5.34 -12.58 -23.99
C GLN A 40 5.69 -11.63 -25.16
N SER A 41 4.68 -11.03 -25.82
CA SER A 41 4.92 -10.19 -26.99
C SER A 41 5.29 -8.75 -26.63
N ILE A 42 6.16 -8.17 -27.43
CA ILE A 42 6.39 -6.71 -27.51
C ILE A 42 5.83 -6.25 -28.83
N VAL A 43 5.13 -5.12 -28.81
CA VAL A 43 4.48 -4.54 -30.01
C VAL A 43 5.07 -3.15 -30.22
N ALA A 44 5.52 -2.87 -31.45
CA ALA A 44 5.95 -1.54 -31.85
C ALA A 44 4.73 -0.73 -32.33
N VAL A 45 4.53 0.45 -31.76
CA VAL A 45 3.36 1.30 -32.03
C VAL A 45 3.78 2.76 -32.26
N ASN A 46 2.89 3.54 -32.84
CA ASN A 46 2.97 4.99 -32.74
C ASN A 46 2.37 5.43 -31.40
N PRO A 47 3.13 6.09 -30.49
CA PRO A 47 2.69 6.38 -29.14
C PRO A 47 1.44 7.27 -29.09
N PHE A 48 1.37 8.31 -29.94
CA PHE A 48 0.21 9.21 -29.96
C PHE A 48 -1.07 8.49 -30.36
N ARG A 49 -1.01 7.64 -31.38
CA ARG A 49 -2.13 6.81 -31.83
C ARG A 49 -2.51 5.78 -30.79
N PHE A 50 -1.53 5.12 -30.20
CA PHE A 50 -1.75 4.08 -29.20
C PHE A 50 -2.51 4.64 -27.98
N PHE A 51 -1.98 5.69 -27.33
CA PHE A 51 -2.63 6.28 -26.16
C PHE A 51 -3.97 6.94 -26.50
N ARG A 52 -4.08 7.60 -27.67
CA ARG A 52 -5.37 8.13 -28.13
C ARG A 52 -6.41 7.02 -28.28
N HIS A 53 -6.04 5.88 -28.86
CA HIS A 53 -6.95 4.74 -29.02
C HIS A 53 -7.36 4.14 -27.67
N CYS A 54 -6.46 4.03 -26.71
CA CYS A 54 -6.80 3.59 -25.35
C CYS A 54 -7.86 4.50 -24.72
N ILE A 55 -7.68 5.82 -24.81
CA ILE A 55 -8.65 6.79 -24.29
C ILE A 55 -9.97 6.74 -25.08
N GLU A 56 -9.91 6.65 -26.40
CA GLU A 56 -11.10 6.55 -27.28
C GLU A 56 -11.96 5.33 -26.93
N THR A 57 -11.32 4.19 -26.63
CA THR A 57 -12.02 2.98 -26.21
C THR A 57 -12.76 3.18 -24.88
N ILE A 58 -12.17 3.89 -23.93
CA ILE A 58 -12.81 4.21 -22.64
C ILE A 58 -13.96 5.21 -22.84
N LEU A 59 -13.75 6.27 -23.64
CA LEU A 59 -14.78 7.29 -23.91
C LEU A 59 -15.99 6.76 -24.70
N SER A 60 -15.75 5.80 -25.61
CA SER A 60 -16.82 5.17 -26.43
C SER A 60 -17.50 4.00 -25.75
N GLY A 61 -16.93 3.49 -24.66
CA GLY A 61 -17.52 2.43 -23.84
C GLY A 61 -18.71 2.92 -23.04
N GLU A 62 -19.40 1.98 -22.40
CA GLU A 62 -20.44 2.29 -21.42
C GLU A 62 -19.83 3.02 -20.23
N ASP A 63 -20.42 4.13 -19.82
CA ASP A 63 -20.03 4.84 -18.61
C ASP A 63 -20.55 4.06 -17.38
N ARG A 64 -19.62 3.49 -16.62
CA ARG A 64 -19.88 2.67 -15.43
C ARG A 64 -19.46 3.36 -14.15
N THR A 65 -19.34 4.69 -14.18
CA THR A 65 -18.94 5.48 -12.99
C THR A 65 -19.68 5.00 -11.76
N PRO A 66 -18.98 4.62 -10.69
CA PRO A 66 -19.60 4.10 -9.47
C PRO A 66 -20.54 5.14 -8.87
N GLU A 67 -21.78 4.72 -8.62
CA GLU A 67 -22.76 5.58 -7.94
C GLU A 67 -22.34 5.85 -6.50
N PRO A 68 -22.47 7.09 -6.01
CA PRO A 68 -22.28 7.41 -4.60
C PRO A 68 -23.23 6.62 -3.71
N ARG A 69 -22.72 5.99 -2.67
CA ARG A 69 -23.50 5.29 -1.65
C ARG A 69 -23.32 6.00 -0.32
N ALA A 70 -24.39 6.35 0.37
CA ALA A 70 -24.29 6.93 1.71
C ALA A 70 -24.02 5.83 2.75
N ASP A 71 -22.97 5.03 2.54
CA ASP A 71 -22.61 3.85 3.32
C ASP A 71 -21.34 4.02 4.15
N ALA A 72 -20.86 5.28 4.27
CA ALA A 72 -19.65 5.62 5.02
C ALA A 72 -18.40 4.81 4.60
N GLY A 73 -18.29 4.45 3.31
CA GLY A 73 -17.15 3.72 2.75
C GLY A 73 -17.23 2.19 2.92
N GLU A 74 -18.37 1.65 3.36
CA GLU A 74 -18.55 0.19 3.54
C GLU A 74 -18.48 -0.59 2.21
N TRP A 75 -18.63 0.07 1.06
CA TRP A 75 -18.35 -0.53 -0.26
C TRP A 75 -16.96 -1.18 -0.31
N SER A 76 -16.01 -0.70 0.49
CA SER A 76 -14.64 -1.24 0.57
C SER A 76 -14.58 -2.72 0.96
N ARG A 77 -15.57 -3.21 1.70
CA ARG A 77 -15.67 -4.63 2.09
C ARG A 77 -15.89 -5.55 0.88
N GLU A 78 -16.46 -5.00 -0.18
CA GLU A 78 -16.75 -5.71 -1.43
C GLU A 78 -15.66 -5.57 -2.48
N ALA A 79 -14.71 -4.67 -2.27
CA ALA A 79 -13.69 -4.31 -3.24
C ALA A 79 -12.77 -5.49 -3.61
N VAL A 80 -12.29 -5.47 -4.86
CA VAL A 80 -11.15 -6.24 -5.34
C VAL A 80 -10.10 -5.26 -5.80
N VAL A 81 -9.00 -5.19 -5.06
CA VAL A 81 -8.03 -4.09 -5.15
C VAL A 81 -6.84 -4.46 -6.04
N TYR A 82 -6.48 -3.57 -6.95
CA TYR A 82 -5.17 -3.56 -7.60
C TYR A 82 -4.33 -2.43 -7.01
N ASN A 83 -3.24 -2.77 -6.31
CA ASN A 83 -2.31 -1.79 -5.75
C ASN A 83 -1.28 -1.40 -6.80
N MET A 84 -1.23 -0.12 -7.13
CA MET A 84 -0.40 0.43 -8.18
C MET A 84 0.60 1.46 -7.64
N PHE A 85 1.87 1.26 -7.93
CA PHE A 85 2.89 2.30 -7.87
C PHE A 85 3.14 2.78 -9.29
N ILE A 86 2.46 3.85 -9.72
CA ILE A 86 2.40 4.29 -11.12
C ILE A 86 3.76 4.33 -11.77
N ARG A 87 4.75 4.96 -11.12
CA ARG A 87 6.12 5.13 -11.61
C ARG A 87 6.79 3.80 -12.00
N HIS A 88 6.44 2.69 -11.33
CA HIS A 88 6.97 1.36 -11.56
C HIS A 88 6.00 0.48 -12.35
N THR A 89 4.71 0.47 -12.00
CA THR A 89 3.71 -0.38 -12.67
C THR A 89 3.61 -0.06 -14.16
N ALA A 90 3.53 1.22 -14.50
CA ALA A 90 3.37 1.66 -15.87
C ALA A 90 4.70 2.04 -16.56
N ALA A 91 5.83 1.52 -16.05
CA ALA A 91 7.14 1.69 -16.67
C ALA A 91 7.42 0.61 -17.72
N PHE A 92 8.09 1.00 -18.79
CA PHE A 92 8.61 0.07 -19.78
C PHE A 92 9.77 0.71 -20.57
N ASP A 93 10.72 -0.11 -20.98
CA ASP A 93 11.80 0.27 -21.92
C ASP A 93 11.20 0.42 -23.33
N HIS A 94 10.72 1.63 -23.62
CA HIS A 94 9.99 1.92 -24.85
C HIS A 94 10.90 2.11 -26.08
N ASN A 95 12.20 2.31 -25.88
CA ASN A 95 13.19 2.48 -26.93
C ASN A 95 14.01 1.20 -27.21
N GLY A 96 13.94 0.20 -26.31
CA GLY A 96 14.61 -1.09 -26.45
C GLY A 96 16.10 -1.05 -26.13
N ASP A 97 16.59 -0.07 -25.36
CA ASP A 97 18.02 0.06 -25.00
C ASP A 97 18.41 -0.73 -23.74
N GLY A 98 17.46 -1.43 -23.13
CA GLY A 98 17.65 -2.25 -21.92
C GLY A 98 17.60 -1.45 -20.60
N ARG A 99 17.14 -0.20 -20.62
CA ARG A 99 17.04 0.68 -19.45
C ARG A 99 15.67 1.34 -19.41
N VAL A 100 15.32 1.83 -18.25
CA VAL A 100 14.14 2.66 -18.03
C VAL A 100 14.62 4.03 -17.58
N SER A 101 14.18 5.10 -18.24
CA SER A 101 14.58 6.46 -17.95
C SER A 101 13.41 7.34 -17.53
N VAL A 102 13.60 8.15 -16.47
CA VAL A 102 12.68 9.22 -16.10
C VAL A 102 12.77 10.42 -17.05
N ALA A 103 13.88 10.58 -17.75
CA ALA A 103 14.05 11.64 -18.74
C ALA A 103 13.10 11.42 -19.92
N ALA A 104 12.52 12.52 -20.43
CA ALA A 104 11.68 12.44 -21.61
C ALA A 104 12.51 12.09 -22.86
N SER A 105 12.00 11.17 -23.68
CA SER A 105 12.54 10.85 -25.00
C SER A 105 12.43 12.04 -25.96
N ARG A 106 12.94 11.89 -27.18
CA ARG A 106 12.81 12.89 -28.25
C ARG A 106 11.34 13.24 -28.53
N ASP A 107 10.42 12.29 -28.40
CA ASP A 107 8.99 12.49 -28.62
C ASP A 107 8.27 13.04 -27.39
N GLY A 108 9.00 13.23 -26.30
CA GLY A 108 8.49 13.80 -25.05
C GLY A 108 7.83 12.81 -24.12
N PHE A 109 7.90 11.50 -24.38
CA PHE A 109 7.43 10.45 -23.47
C PHE A 109 8.55 10.00 -22.54
N ARG A 110 8.20 9.72 -21.29
CA ARG A 110 9.09 9.08 -20.31
C ARG A 110 9.05 7.56 -20.50
N GLU A 111 9.99 6.83 -19.92
CA GLU A 111 9.92 5.36 -19.84
C GLU A 111 9.46 4.90 -18.46
N THR A 112 9.64 5.71 -17.41
CA THR A 112 8.94 5.51 -16.15
C THR A 112 7.42 5.65 -16.33
N GLY A 113 6.66 5.05 -15.41
CA GLY A 113 5.19 5.13 -15.44
C GLY A 113 4.67 6.54 -15.19
N THR A 114 3.58 6.88 -15.90
CA THR A 114 2.89 8.17 -15.84
C THR A 114 1.38 7.97 -15.79
N PHE A 115 0.62 9.02 -15.49
CA PHE A 115 -0.85 8.95 -15.47
C PHE A 115 -1.43 8.53 -16.83
N LEU A 116 -0.87 9.01 -17.94
CA LEU A 116 -1.30 8.59 -19.28
C LEU A 116 -1.12 7.08 -19.50
N LYS A 117 0.03 6.54 -19.11
CA LYS A 117 0.29 5.10 -19.23
C LYS A 117 -0.57 4.27 -18.27
N ALA A 118 -0.84 4.80 -17.07
CA ALA A 118 -1.76 4.19 -16.14
C ALA A 118 -3.18 4.09 -16.72
N ILE A 119 -3.66 5.10 -17.47
CA ILE A 119 -4.92 5.02 -18.22
C ILE A 119 -4.90 3.83 -19.21
N ALA A 120 -3.81 3.63 -19.93
CA ALA A 120 -3.68 2.51 -20.87
C ALA A 120 -3.69 1.14 -20.18
N LEU A 121 -3.36 1.07 -18.89
CA LEU A 121 -3.40 -0.16 -18.09
C LEU A 121 -4.79 -0.49 -17.51
N LEU A 122 -5.73 0.44 -17.47
CA LEU A 122 -7.06 0.21 -16.89
C LEU A 122 -7.78 -1.00 -17.51
N PRO A 123 -7.78 -1.20 -18.85
CA PRO A 123 -8.39 -2.39 -19.45
C PRO A 123 -7.71 -3.71 -19.04
N TYR A 124 -6.40 -3.68 -18.78
CA TYR A 124 -5.68 -4.84 -18.25
C TYR A 124 -6.13 -5.16 -16.81
N ILE A 125 -6.24 -4.16 -15.95
CA ILE A 125 -6.70 -4.30 -14.57
C ILE A 125 -8.15 -4.79 -14.52
N ALA A 126 -9.01 -4.29 -15.43
CA ALA A 126 -10.38 -4.76 -15.56
C ALA A 126 -10.47 -6.26 -15.92
N ARG A 127 -9.55 -6.77 -16.77
CA ARG A 127 -9.47 -8.21 -17.09
C ARG A 127 -9.11 -9.07 -15.88
N LEU A 128 -8.36 -8.53 -14.93
CA LEU A 128 -8.08 -9.18 -13.63
C LEU A 128 -9.28 -9.11 -12.67
N LYS A 129 -10.41 -8.46 -13.10
CA LYS A 129 -11.62 -8.27 -12.29
C LYS A 129 -11.43 -7.42 -11.03
N CYS A 130 -10.46 -6.52 -11.05
CA CYS A 130 -10.32 -5.51 -10.03
C CYS A 130 -11.29 -4.34 -10.31
N ASP A 131 -11.94 -3.87 -9.27
CA ASP A 131 -12.90 -2.75 -9.29
C ASP A 131 -12.41 -1.54 -8.49
N THR A 132 -11.25 -1.64 -7.87
CA THR A 132 -10.67 -0.58 -7.06
C THR A 132 -9.16 -0.50 -7.30
N ILE A 133 -8.67 0.71 -7.53
CA ILE A 133 -7.25 0.99 -7.68
C ILE A 133 -6.75 1.68 -6.41
N HIS A 134 -5.79 1.06 -5.73
CA HIS A 134 -5.07 1.68 -4.64
C HIS A 134 -3.73 2.21 -5.15
N LEU A 135 -3.55 3.53 -5.12
CA LEU A 135 -2.31 4.18 -5.55
C LEU A 135 -1.39 4.44 -4.36
N LEU A 136 -0.12 4.02 -4.45
CA LEU A 136 0.93 4.53 -3.58
C LEU A 136 1.07 6.05 -3.77
N PRO A 137 1.69 6.80 -2.81
CA PRO A 137 1.69 8.25 -2.82
C PRO A 137 2.09 8.86 -4.17
N VAL A 138 1.31 9.82 -4.63
CA VAL A 138 1.49 10.54 -5.90
C VAL A 138 1.91 12.01 -5.71
N ALA A 139 2.08 12.44 -4.46
CA ALA A 139 2.48 13.79 -4.13
C ALA A 139 3.97 14.05 -4.44
N SER A 140 4.34 15.33 -4.53
CA SER A 140 5.70 15.75 -4.86
C SER A 140 6.74 15.21 -3.88
N ILE A 141 7.88 14.76 -4.41
CA ILE A 141 8.93 14.03 -3.68
C ILE A 141 10.06 14.98 -3.26
N GLY A 142 10.55 14.80 -2.03
CA GLY A 142 11.69 15.53 -1.49
C GLY A 142 13.03 15.16 -2.12
N ARG A 143 14.01 16.06 -1.93
CA ARG A 143 15.36 15.91 -2.49
C ARG A 143 16.44 15.75 -1.43
N ASP A 144 16.27 16.34 -0.24
CA ASP A 144 17.23 16.22 0.87
C ASP A 144 17.22 14.80 1.45
N GLY A 145 18.36 14.15 1.45
CA GLY A 145 18.51 12.76 1.90
C GLY A 145 17.93 11.72 0.94
N ARG A 146 17.69 12.09 -0.31
CA ARG A 146 17.08 11.27 -1.36
C ARG A 146 17.74 9.90 -1.49
N LYS A 147 16.93 8.85 -1.48
CA LYS A 147 17.35 7.46 -1.70
C LYS A 147 17.23 7.11 -3.19
N GLY A 148 18.22 6.41 -3.73
CA GLY A 148 18.24 6.03 -5.15
C GLY A 148 18.23 7.23 -6.11
N SER A 149 17.90 7.01 -7.37
CA SER A 149 17.85 8.03 -8.42
C SER A 149 16.56 8.88 -8.38
N LEU A 150 15.44 8.28 -7.97
CA LEU A 150 14.11 8.90 -8.02
C LEU A 150 13.55 9.34 -6.66
N GLY A 151 14.11 8.86 -5.54
CA GLY A 151 13.61 9.14 -4.18
C GLY A 151 12.37 8.33 -3.81
N SER A 152 11.97 8.42 -2.54
CA SER A 152 10.81 7.74 -1.98
C SER A 152 9.52 8.54 -2.22
N PRO A 153 8.43 7.93 -2.68
CA PRO A 153 7.12 8.58 -2.75
C PRO A 153 6.57 8.91 -1.36
N PHE A 154 7.08 8.26 -0.31
CA PHE A 154 6.73 8.55 1.09
C PHE A 154 7.48 9.76 1.67
N ALA A 155 8.54 10.24 0.99
CA ALA A 155 9.20 11.48 1.34
C ALA A 155 8.48 12.67 0.68
N VAL A 156 7.30 12.99 1.18
CA VAL A 156 6.39 13.98 0.60
C VAL A 156 6.90 15.40 0.86
N ARG A 157 7.23 16.15 -0.20
CA ARG A 157 7.71 17.53 -0.13
C ARG A 157 6.57 18.53 0.08
N ASN A 158 5.48 18.33 -0.66
CA ASN A 158 4.24 19.09 -0.51
C ASN A 158 3.04 18.20 -0.82
N PRO A 159 2.19 17.88 0.16
CA PRO A 159 1.06 16.99 -0.05
C PRO A 159 -0.07 17.57 -0.91
N TYR A 160 -0.04 18.87 -1.19
CA TYR A 160 -1.00 19.54 -2.08
C TYR A 160 -0.55 19.62 -3.54
N MET A 161 0.64 19.11 -3.86
CA MET A 161 1.20 19.12 -5.20
C MET A 161 1.49 17.69 -5.67
N LEU A 162 1.11 17.37 -6.89
CA LEU A 162 1.45 16.09 -7.51
C LEU A 162 2.91 16.06 -7.96
N GLU A 163 3.49 14.87 -8.02
CA GLU A 163 4.84 14.63 -8.53
C GLU A 163 4.87 14.82 -10.06
N GLU A 164 5.62 15.80 -10.53
CA GLU A 164 5.68 16.20 -11.95
C GLU A 164 6.20 15.08 -12.87
N THR A 165 7.00 14.16 -12.34
CA THR A 165 7.52 13.03 -13.13
C THR A 165 6.45 11.99 -13.45
N LEU A 166 5.26 12.07 -12.84
CA LEU A 166 4.09 11.25 -13.18
C LEU A 166 3.27 11.80 -14.35
N ALA A 167 3.63 12.98 -14.88
CA ALA A 167 3.02 13.54 -16.09
C ALA A 167 3.87 13.27 -17.33
N GLU A 168 3.22 13.16 -18.50
CA GLU A 168 3.89 13.07 -19.80
C GLU A 168 4.17 14.48 -20.37
N PRO A 169 5.43 14.87 -20.51
CA PRO A 169 5.77 16.17 -21.10
C PRO A 169 5.27 16.35 -22.55
N ALA A 170 5.16 15.26 -23.32
CA ALA A 170 4.64 15.27 -24.69
C ALA A 170 3.28 15.97 -24.79
N LEU A 171 2.43 15.86 -23.79
CA LEU A 171 1.08 16.43 -23.78
C LEU A 171 1.08 17.95 -23.60
N ALA A 172 2.13 18.54 -22.99
CA ALA A 172 2.16 19.94 -22.59
C ALA A 172 0.91 20.37 -21.77
N LEU A 173 0.39 19.45 -20.95
CA LEU A 173 -0.70 19.64 -20.00
C LEU A 173 -0.13 19.52 -18.59
N ASP A 174 -0.72 20.28 -17.65
CA ASP A 174 -0.30 20.22 -16.24
C ASP A 174 -0.58 18.82 -15.62
N THR A 175 0.11 18.54 -14.53
CA THR A 175 0.04 17.25 -13.85
C THR A 175 -1.34 16.97 -13.28
N ASN A 176 -2.04 18.02 -12.79
CA ASN A 176 -3.38 17.90 -12.23
C ASN A 176 -4.40 17.47 -13.29
N THR A 177 -4.33 18.06 -14.49
CA THR A 177 -5.18 17.66 -15.64
C THR A 177 -4.96 16.19 -16.01
N GLN A 178 -3.69 15.73 -16.05
CA GLN A 178 -3.38 14.34 -16.37
C GLN A 178 -3.85 13.37 -15.28
N PHE A 179 -3.74 13.73 -14.01
CA PHE A 179 -4.25 12.92 -12.90
C PHE A 179 -5.79 12.90 -12.87
N ALA A 180 -6.45 14.04 -13.06
CA ALA A 180 -7.90 14.10 -13.15
C ALA A 180 -8.44 13.22 -14.29
N ALA A 181 -7.75 13.19 -15.44
CA ALA A 181 -8.10 12.30 -16.55
C ALA A 181 -7.93 10.81 -16.20
N PHE A 182 -6.92 10.45 -15.40
CA PHE A 182 -6.75 9.09 -14.92
C PHE A 182 -7.92 8.69 -14.00
N VAL A 183 -8.31 9.54 -13.06
CA VAL A 183 -9.45 9.27 -12.15
C VAL A 183 -10.75 9.16 -12.93
N GLU A 184 -11.02 10.09 -13.89
CA GLU A 184 -12.19 10.02 -14.77
C GLU A 184 -12.21 8.71 -15.58
N ALA A 185 -11.08 8.31 -16.15
CA ALA A 185 -10.97 7.07 -16.91
C ALA A 185 -11.25 5.83 -16.04
N ALA A 186 -10.73 5.79 -14.81
CA ALA A 186 -10.99 4.72 -13.85
C ALA A 186 -12.50 4.64 -13.52
N HIS A 187 -13.12 5.77 -13.20
CA HIS A 187 -14.56 5.85 -12.91
C HIS A 187 -15.39 5.37 -14.08
N ARG A 188 -15.15 5.84 -15.31
CA ARG A 188 -15.88 5.37 -16.51
C ARG A 188 -15.79 3.87 -16.72
N MET A 189 -14.72 3.23 -16.25
CA MET A 189 -14.57 1.78 -16.29
C MET A 189 -15.15 1.06 -15.07
N GLY A 190 -15.83 1.75 -14.18
CA GLY A 190 -16.45 1.18 -12.96
C GLY A 190 -15.48 0.96 -11.82
N MET A 191 -14.28 1.59 -11.86
CA MET A 191 -13.27 1.45 -10.84
C MET A 191 -13.24 2.64 -9.89
N ARG A 192 -13.08 2.39 -8.59
CA ARG A 192 -12.82 3.41 -7.57
C ARG A 192 -11.34 3.68 -7.41
N VAL A 193 -10.98 4.89 -6.99
CA VAL A 193 -9.59 5.30 -6.77
C VAL A 193 -9.36 5.66 -5.31
N VAL A 194 -8.47 4.92 -4.66
CA VAL A 194 -8.01 5.13 -3.28
C VAL A 194 -6.56 5.57 -3.31
N LEU A 195 -6.22 6.69 -2.65
CA LEU A 195 -4.86 7.20 -2.58
C LEU A 195 -4.22 6.94 -1.22
N GLU A 196 -2.94 6.62 -1.21
CA GLU A 196 -2.17 6.54 0.03
C GLU A 196 -1.59 7.91 0.41
N PHE A 197 -1.79 8.31 1.67
CA PHE A 197 -1.32 9.58 2.22
C PHE A 197 -0.44 9.39 3.44
N VAL A 198 0.66 10.15 3.46
CA VAL A 198 1.57 10.29 4.61
C VAL A 198 1.20 11.57 5.36
N LEU A 199 0.70 11.44 6.59
CA LEU A 199 0.15 12.58 7.36
C LEU A 199 0.94 12.95 8.61
N ARG A 200 1.87 12.11 9.06
CA ARG A 200 2.66 12.36 10.28
C ARG A 200 4.13 12.71 10.02
N THR A 201 4.61 12.45 8.82
CA THR A 201 5.97 12.78 8.37
C THR A 201 5.91 13.58 7.08
N THR A 202 7.02 14.21 6.72
CA THR A 202 7.20 14.91 5.45
C THR A 202 8.66 14.82 5.03
N ALA A 203 9.00 15.23 3.80
CA ALA A 203 10.39 15.32 3.37
C ALA A 203 11.16 16.35 4.20
N LYS A 204 12.47 16.16 4.37
CA LYS A 204 13.35 17.08 5.08
C LYS A 204 13.50 18.45 4.41
N ASP A 205 13.10 18.56 3.14
CA ASP A 205 13.03 19.79 2.35
C ASP A 205 11.57 20.18 2.03
N SER A 206 10.64 19.85 2.95
CA SER A 206 9.23 20.25 2.80
C SER A 206 9.07 21.75 2.59
N THR A 207 8.16 22.11 1.67
CA THR A 207 7.84 23.51 1.39
C THR A 207 7.22 24.25 2.58
N TRP A 208 6.79 23.53 3.61
CA TRP A 208 6.23 24.11 4.84
C TRP A 208 7.30 24.65 5.80
N ILE A 209 8.55 24.20 5.66
CA ILE A 209 9.63 24.53 6.62
C ILE A 209 9.93 26.03 6.70
N PRO A 210 10.08 26.78 5.58
CA PRO A 210 10.35 28.20 5.65
C PRO A 210 9.20 29.02 6.26
N GLU A 211 7.95 28.59 5.99
CA GLU A 211 6.75 29.31 6.42
C GLU A 211 6.40 28.99 7.88
N HIS A 212 6.64 27.74 8.29
CA HIS A 212 6.22 27.20 9.58
C HIS A 212 7.33 26.39 10.26
N PRO A 213 8.48 27.01 10.61
CA PRO A 213 9.61 26.29 11.22
C PRO A 213 9.25 25.62 12.55
N GLY A 214 8.23 26.10 13.27
CA GLY A 214 7.73 25.53 14.51
C GLY A 214 7.00 24.18 14.36
N TRP A 215 6.63 23.78 13.14
CA TRP A 215 6.02 22.48 12.88
C TRP A 215 7.02 21.33 12.84
N PHE A 216 8.33 21.64 12.97
CA PHE A 216 9.44 20.70 12.79
C PHE A 216 10.33 20.65 14.02
N TYR A 217 11.02 19.54 14.16
CA TYR A 217 12.13 19.40 15.09
C TYR A 217 13.41 19.91 14.45
N TRP A 218 14.26 20.56 15.24
CA TRP A 218 15.53 21.09 14.80
C TRP A 218 16.66 20.57 15.68
N ILE A 219 17.75 20.13 15.07
CA ILE A 219 18.96 19.74 15.79
C ILE A 219 20.14 20.63 15.36
N ARG A 220 21.14 20.71 16.20
CA ARG A 220 22.37 21.45 15.84
C ARG A 220 22.98 20.84 14.58
N GLU A 221 23.44 21.70 13.65
CA GLU A 221 23.97 21.28 12.34
C GLU A 221 25.26 20.44 12.48
N ASP A 222 26.06 20.69 13.55
CA ASP A 222 27.31 19.99 13.82
C ASP A 222 27.13 18.53 14.30
N ILE A 223 25.90 18.10 14.63
CA ILE A 223 25.60 16.74 15.04
C ILE A 223 25.47 15.84 13.78
N PRO A 224 26.36 14.84 13.60
CA PRO A 224 26.23 13.91 12.47
C PRO A 224 25.11 12.90 12.69
N ASP A 225 24.58 12.34 11.61
CA ASP A 225 23.63 11.24 11.68
C ASP A 225 24.33 9.92 11.98
N ARG A 226 23.70 9.08 12.79
CA ARG A 226 24.16 7.73 13.12
C ARG A 226 23.78 6.75 12.03
N GLY A 227 24.71 5.86 11.69
CA GLY A 227 24.47 4.75 10.79
C GLY A 227 23.66 3.62 11.43
N GLN A 228 23.18 2.70 10.60
CA GLN A 228 22.50 1.51 11.09
C GLN A 228 23.44 0.64 11.95
N GLY A 229 22.97 0.25 13.13
CA GLY A 229 23.74 -0.58 14.07
C GLY A 229 24.89 0.16 14.79
N GLU A 230 25.04 1.44 14.56
CA GLU A 230 26.05 2.27 15.25
C GLU A 230 25.53 2.74 16.61
N ASN A 231 26.31 2.53 17.68
CA ASN A 231 25.96 2.87 19.05
C ASN A 231 26.72 4.09 19.58
N ASP A 232 26.88 5.15 18.76
CA ASP A 232 27.51 6.40 19.21
C ASP A 232 26.44 7.36 19.75
N PRO A 233 26.46 7.65 21.09
CA PRO A 233 25.47 8.54 21.69
C PRO A 233 25.62 10.01 21.27
N ASN A 234 26.74 10.40 20.64
CA ASN A 234 26.97 11.75 20.14
C ASN A 234 26.47 11.99 18.72
N LYS A 235 25.93 10.96 18.07
CA LYS A 235 25.33 11.02 16.75
C LYS A 235 23.82 10.89 16.83
N PHE A 236 23.11 11.55 15.92
CA PHE A 236 21.66 11.56 15.89
C PHE A 236 21.09 10.25 15.30
N GLY A 237 20.07 9.74 15.92
CA GLY A 237 19.30 8.55 15.52
C GLY A 237 18.28 8.20 16.62
N SER A 238 17.82 6.96 16.69
CA SER A 238 17.00 6.50 17.83
C SER A 238 17.74 6.70 19.15
N PRO A 239 17.07 7.13 20.24
CA PRO A 239 17.71 7.25 21.54
C PRO A 239 18.32 5.92 22.00
N LEU A 240 19.49 5.97 22.58
CA LEU A 240 20.16 4.82 23.17
C LEU A 240 19.81 4.75 24.67
N PHE A 241 18.95 3.82 25.04
CA PHE A 241 18.56 3.57 26.43
C PHE A 241 19.45 2.48 27.06
N GLY A 242 19.59 2.52 28.37
CA GLY A 242 20.19 1.42 29.14
C GLY A 242 19.28 0.18 29.15
N GLU A 243 19.85 -0.99 29.49
CA GLU A 243 19.10 -2.26 29.48
C GLU A 243 17.91 -2.25 30.46
N ASP A 244 18.01 -1.61 31.60
CA ASP A 244 16.90 -1.50 32.57
C ASP A 244 15.78 -0.60 32.06
N GLU A 245 16.15 0.50 31.40
CA GLU A 245 15.18 1.39 30.75
C GLU A 245 14.45 0.69 29.61
N ILE A 246 15.17 -0.06 28.78
CA ILE A 246 14.59 -0.86 27.68
C ILE A 246 13.58 -1.86 28.24
N ARG A 247 13.91 -2.58 29.32
CA ARG A 247 12.97 -3.50 29.96
C ARG A 247 11.72 -2.78 30.47
N ASN A 248 11.87 -1.66 31.14
CA ASN A 248 10.76 -0.84 31.64
C ASN A 248 9.87 -0.34 30.48
N ILE A 249 10.48 0.20 29.42
CA ILE A 249 9.74 0.66 28.22
C ILE A 249 8.97 -0.50 27.61
N THR A 250 9.61 -1.66 27.41
CA THR A 250 8.99 -2.85 26.83
C THR A 250 7.78 -3.31 27.66
N GLU A 251 7.92 -3.42 28.97
CA GLU A 251 6.85 -3.85 29.87
C GLU A 251 5.67 -2.87 29.82
N ARG A 252 5.93 -1.57 29.84
CA ARG A 252 4.88 -0.54 29.76
C ARG A 252 4.16 -0.57 28.43
N VAL A 253 4.89 -0.66 27.31
CA VAL A 253 4.32 -0.72 25.96
C VAL A 253 3.43 -1.96 25.79
N LEU A 254 3.90 -3.13 26.26
CA LEU A 254 3.11 -4.37 26.22
C LEU A 254 1.82 -4.31 27.05
N ASN A 255 1.83 -3.52 28.13
CA ASN A 255 0.67 -3.28 29.00
C ASN A 255 -0.16 -2.04 28.60
N HIS A 256 0.06 -1.47 27.41
CA HIS A 256 -0.58 -0.24 26.93
C HIS A 256 -0.50 0.93 27.91
N ASN A 257 0.60 1.01 28.67
CA ASN A 257 0.90 2.12 29.57
C ASN A 257 1.93 3.05 28.96
N PHE A 258 1.49 4.07 28.26
CA PHE A 258 2.32 5.01 27.52
C PHE A 258 2.65 6.30 28.29
N ASP A 259 2.09 6.47 29.48
CA ASP A 259 2.39 7.63 30.33
C ASP A 259 3.74 7.44 31.06
N ASP A 260 4.42 8.54 31.29
CA ASP A 260 5.66 8.56 32.09
C ASP A 260 6.75 7.59 31.60
N LEU A 261 6.86 7.40 30.28
CA LEU A 261 7.98 6.66 29.69
C LEU A 261 9.32 7.32 30.06
N PRO A 262 10.40 6.55 30.25
CA PRO A 262 11.72 7.10 30.55
C PRO A 262 12.11 8.20 29.55
N GLU A 263 12.60 9.32 30.07
CA GLU A 263 13.11 10.39 29.20
C GLU A 263 14.37 9.90 28.46
N PRO A 264 14.55 10.30 27.17
CA PRO A 264 15.80 10.01 26.48
C PRO A 264 17.01 10.57 27.23
N PRO A 265 18.20 9.96 27.09
CA PRO A 265 19.41 10.45 27.72
C PRO A 265 19.66 11.93 27.46
N LEU A 266 20.23 12.65 28.43
CA LEU A 266 20.46 14.10 28.32
C LEU A 266 21.32 14.48 27.11
N VAL A 267 22.32 13.65 26.76
CA VAL A 267 23.14 13.84 25.55
C VAL A 267 22.28 13.90 24.29
N TYR A 268 21.29 13.04 24.20
CA TYR A 268 20.33 13.01 23.08
C TYR A 268 19.44 14.27 23.08
N ARG A 269 18.85 14.62 24.22
CA ARG A 269 17.97 15.81 24.32
C ARG A 269 18.71 17.11 24.01
N ASN A 270 19.99 17.21 24.35
CA ASN A 270 20.84 18.36 24.08
C ASN A 270 21.22 18.52 22.59
N MET A 271 20.91 17.55 21.73
CA MET A 271 21.08 17.72 20.28
C MET A 271 20.03 18.66 19.69
N PHE A 272 18.87 18.79 20.34
CA PHE A 272 17.74 19.57 19.82
C PHE A 272 17.89 21.04 20.20
N GLY A 273 17.68 21.89 19.20
CA GLY A 273 17.71 23.36 19.34
C GLY A 273 16.31 23.98 19.43
N PRO A 274 16.24 25.30 19.66
CA PRO A 274 14.99 26.04 19.62
C PRO A 274 14.42 26.10 18.20
N VAL A 275 13.15 26.52 18.08
CA VAL A 275 12.58 26.90 16.79
C VAL A 275 13.39 28.04 16.19
N PRO A 276 13.87 27.96 14.94
CA PRO A 276 14.65 29.01 14.29
C PRO A 276 13.85 30.31 14.17
N VAL A 277 14.53 31.42 14.29
CA VAL A 277 13.98 32.77 14.01
C VAL A 277 14.12 33.13 12.53
N ARG A 278 14.96 32.41 11.80
CA ARG A 278 15.18 32.57 10.35
C ARG A 278 15.56 31.22 9.74
N VAL A 279 15.03 30.94 8.56
CA VAL A 279 15.34 29.75 7.78
C VAL A 279 15.84 30.19 6.39
N GLU A 280 16.91 29.57 5.92
CA GLU A 280 17.48 29.79 4.59
C GLU A 280 17.63 28.45 3.85
N GLU A 281 17.43 28.48 2.53
CA GLU A 281 17.75 27.34 1.67
C GLU A 281 19.23 27.43 1.26
N SER A 282 19.95 26.32 1.43
CA SER A 282 21.33 26.17 1.01
C SER A 282 21.53 24.76 0.46
N ASP A 283 21.96 24.66 -0.79
CA ASP A 283 22.23 23.39 -1.48
C ASP A 283 21.06 22.38 -1.42
N GLY A 284 19.83 22.87 -1.57
CA GLY A 284 18.62 22.06 -1.55
C GLY A 284 18.22 21.56 -0.16
N ARG A 285 18.77 22.12 0.92
CA ARG A 285 18.43 21.88 2.31
C ARG A 285 18.04 23.16 3.01
N TYR A 286 17.26 23.05 4.09
CA TYR A 286 16.93 24.18 4.94
C TYR A 286 17.85 24.25 6.17
N ILE A 287 18.49 25.40 6.36
CA ILE A 287 19.30 25.73 7.52
C ILE A 287 18.52 26.74 8.37
N GLY A 288 18.32 26.38 9.63
CA GLY A 288 17.70 27.27 10.62
C GLY A 288 18.76 28.05 11.40
N TYR A 289 18.44 29.29 11.76
CA TYR A 289 19.27 30.10 12.65
C TYR A 289 18.47 30.39 13.92
N GLY A 290 18.96 29.89 15.04
CA GLY A 290 18.35 30.09 16.34
C GLY A 290 18.55 31.53 16.88
N PRO A 291 17.90 31.87 18.01
CA PRO A 291 17.95 33.24 18.58
C PRO A 291 19.34 33.75 18.94
N ARG A 292 20.30 32.86 19.19
CA ARG A 292 21.68 33.19 19.52
C ARG A 292 22.64 32.99 18.35
N GLY A 293 22.11 32.76 17.13
CA GLY A 293 22.89 32.54 15.92
C GLY A 293 23.37 31.10 15.73
N GLU A 294 22.90 30.15 16.55
CA GLU A 294 23.17 28.73 16.37
C GLU A 294 22.62 28.23 15.05
N ARG A 295 23.41 27.43 14.33
CA ARG A 295 22.97 26.80 13.07
C ARG A 295 22.29 25.48 13.36
N LEU A 296 21.14 25.30 12.78
CA LEU A 296 20.24 24.17 13.00
C LEU A 296 19.87 23.53 11.67
N ARG A 297 19.62 22.22 11.68
CA ARG A 297 19.13 21.45 10.54
C ARG A 297 17.94 20.60 10.89
N ILE A 298 17.19 20.16 9.88
CA ILE A 298 16.11 19.18 10.01
C ILE A 298 16.73 17.78 10.16
N PRO A 299 16.43 17.02 11.22
CA PRO A 299 16.88 15.65 11.39
C PRO A 299 16.07 14.67 10.54
N GLY A 300 16.70 13.56 10.13
CA GLY A 300 15.99 12.42 9.57
C GLY A 300 15.14 11.70 10.62
N ALA A 301 14.04 11.07 10.21
CA ALA A 301 13.22 10.26 11.08
C ALA A 301 13.82 8.84 11.24
N PHE A 302 13.28 8.10 12.19
CA PHE A 302 13.57 6.70 12.45
C PHE A 302 12.28 6.02 12.93
N ALA A 303 12.20 4.71 12.74
CA ALA A 303 11.13 3.93 13.33
C ALA A 303 11.27 3.98 14.86
N ASP A 304 10.16 4.26 15.55
CA ASP A 304 10.18 4.53 16.98
C ASP A 304 9.12 3.77 17.78
N TRP A 305 8.97 2.49 17.46
CA TRP A 305 8.33 1.54 18.35
C TRP A 305 9.41 0.91 19.26
N PRO A 306 9.87 1.63 20.32
CA PRO A 306 10.93 1.12 21.20
C PRO A 306 10.43 -0.10 21.97
N PRO A 307 11.34 -1.03 22.26
CA PRO A 307 12.75 -1.08 21.85
C PRO A 307 12.97 -2.03 20.66
N LEU A 308 11.93 -2.51 19.99
CA LEU A 308 11.93 -3.66 19.07
C LEU A 308 12.08 -3.28 17.61
N ASP A 309 12.06 -1.99 17.27
CA ASP A 309 12.14 -1.56 15.89
C ASP A 309 13.59 -1.48 15.41
N ALA A 310 13.95 -2.41 14.52
CA ALA A 310 15.29 -2.52 13.94
C ALA A 310 15.37 -1.93 12.51
N GLN A 311 14.37 -1.16 12.10
CA GLN A 311 14.38 -0.56 10.76
C GLN A 311 15.56 0.41 10.58
N PRO A 312 16.13 0.51 9.37
CA PRO A 312 17.13 1.53 9.05
C PRO A 312 16.59 2.96 9.26
N PRO A 313 17.44 3.94 9.57
CA PRO A 313 17.03 5.34 9.63
C PRO A 313 16.35 5.80 8.33
N TRP A 314 15.30 6.59 8.47
CA TRP A 314 14.60 7.21 7.34
C TRP A 314 15.25 8.56 7.03
N THR A 315 16.31 8.53 6.24
CA THR A 315 17.19 9.68 6.01
C THR A 315 16.57 10.81 5.18
N ASP A 316 15.48 10.54 4.48
CA ASP A 316 14.79 11.41 3.53
C ASP A 316 13.51 12.07 4.09
N VAL A 317 13.04 11.61 5.26
CA VAL A 317 11.83 12.16 5.90
C VAL A 317 12.12 12.66 7.31
N THR A 318 11.23 13.50 7.83
CA THR A 318 11.23 13.98 9.21
C THR A 318 9.82 13.94 9.79
N TYR A 319 9.70 13.91 11.13
CA TYR A 319 8.42 13.95 11.81
C TYR A 319 7.86 15.36 11.89
N LEU A 320 6.54 15.47 11.72
CA LEU A 320 5.77 16.67 12.05
C LEU A 320 5.52 16.75 13.56
N ARG A 321 5.62 17.93 14.10
CA ARG A 321 5.40 18.25 15.52
C ARG A 321 3.92 18.45 15.79
N LEU A 322 3.14 17.35 15.88
CA LEU A 322 1.69 17.40 16.04
C LEU A 322 1.23 18.00 17.38
N TYR A 323 2.11 17.92 18.39
CA TYR A 323 1.92 18.53 19.70
C TYR A 323 3.15 19.36 20.11
N ASP A 324 2.92 20.47 20.78
CA ASP A 324 3.95 21.32 21.36
C ASP A 324 3.73 21.46 22.87
N ALA A 325 4.64 20.90 23.67
CA ALA A 325 4.59 21.00 25.12
C ALA A 325 5.98 21.20 25.70
N ALA A 326 6.05 21.93 26.81
CA ALA A 326 7.29 22.16 27.53
C ALA A 326 7.95 20.83 27.92
N GLY A 327 9.24 20.68 27.66
CA GLY A 327 10.01 19.46 27.95
C GLY A 327 9.96 18.38 26.87
N PHE A 328 9.18 18.55 25.79
CA PHE A 328 9.04 17.56 24.71
C PHE A 328 9.61 18.06 23.36
N ASN A 329 10.69 18.80 23.37
CA ASN A 329 11.35 19.28 22.15
C ASN A 329 12.37 18.26 21.62
N TYR A 330 11.95 17.01 21.38
CA TYR A 330 12.80 15.93 20.86
C TYR A 330 11.98 14.83 20.16
N MET A 331 12.59 14.03 19.31
CA MET A 331 11.96 13.03 18.44
C MET A 331 11.92 11.61 19.03
N ALA A 332 11.82 11.42 20.32
CA ALA A 332 11.64 10.10 20.89
C ALA A 332 10.16 9.77 21.07
N TYR A 333 9.80 8.51 20.94
CA TYR A 333 8.44 8.01 21.18
C TYR A 333 7.34 8.66 20.32
N ASN A 334 7.64 9.08 19.08
CA ASN A 334 6.63 9.78 18.25
C ASN A 334 5.34 8.97 18.08
N THR A 335 5.44 7.64 17.91
CA THR A 335 4.27 6.75 17.83
C THR A 335 3.57 6.66 19.19
N LEU A 336 4.30 6.47 20.28
CA LEU A 336 3.72 6.25 21.62
C LEU A 336 3.18 7.53 22.26
N ARG A 337 3.73 8.69 21.89
CA ARG A 337 3.31 10.00 22.42
C ARG A 337 1.88 10.39 22.06
N MET A 338 1.33 9.82 21.00
CA MET A 338 -0.09 10.04 20.65
C MET A 338 -1.03 9.52 21.75
N TYR A 339 -0.54 8.65 22.62
CA TYR A 339 -1.25 8.03 23.73
C TYR A 339 -0.83 8.55 25.11
N ASP A 340 0.24 9.38 25.20
CA ASP A 340 0.69 9.99 26.46
C ASP A 340 -0.29 11.08 26.91
N ARG A 341 -0.96 10.87 28.03
CA ARG A 341 -1.98 11.77 28.58
C ARG A 341 -1.43 13.14 29.00
N LYS A 342 -0.12 13.31 29.18
CA LYS A 342 0.49 14.59 29.48
C LYS A 342 0.76 15.42 28.21
N LEU A 343 1.10 14.77 27.12
CA LEU A 343 1.41 15.41 25.85
C LEU A 343 0.18 15.56 24.95
N ALA A 344 -0.60 14.48 24.78
CA ALA A 344 -1.74 14.41 23.86
C ALA A 344 -2.99 15.14 24.42
N ARG A 345 -2.82 16.41 24.74
CA ARG A 345 -3.87 17.29 25.26
C ARG A 345 -4.24 18.35 24.24
N GLU A 346 -5.48 18.85 24.32
CA GLU A 346 -5.99 19.88 23.42
C GLU A 346 -5.16 21.16 23.44
N GLU A 347 -4.71 21.59 24.63
CA GLU A 347 -3.86 22.77 24.78
C GLU A 347 -2.49 22.65 24.13
N ASN A 348 -2.00 21.43 23.90
CA ASN A 348 -0.71 21.15 23.27
C ASN A 348 -0.80 20.95 21.74
N ILE A 349 -2.00 20.95 21.18
CA ILE A 349 -2.19 20.77 19.73
C ILE A 349 -1.59 21.93 18.96
N VAL A 350 -0.75 21.64 17.96
CA VAL A 350 -0.29 22.63 16.97
C VAL A 350 -1.43 22.84 15.96
N LYS A 351 -2.36 23.76 16.32
CA LYS A 351 -3.68 23.90 15.66
C LYS A 351 -3.59 24.17 14.17
N ASP A 352 -2.76 25.10 13.76
CA ASP A 352 -2.56 25.46 12.35
C ASP A 352 -1.94 24.33 11.52
N LEU A 353 -1.06 23.52 12.10
CA LEU A 353 -0.56 22.28 11.47
C LEU A 353 -1.70 21.26 11.28
N TRP A 354 -2.51 21.04 12.32
CA TRP A 354 -3.64 20.11 12.21
C TRP A 354 -4.64 20.56 11.15
N GLU A 355 -5.00 21.85 11.09
CA GLU A 355 -5.87 22.38 10.04
C GLU A 355 -5.26 22.17 8.64
N LYS A 356 -3.95 22.37 8.50
CA LYS A 356 -3.25 22.13 7.24
C LYS A 356 -3.31 20.65 6.83
N ILE A 357 -3.10 19.72 7.77
CA ILE A 357 -3.21 18.27 7.53
C ILE A 357 -4.65 17.89 7.17
N LEU A 358 -5.65 18.39 7.92
CA LEU A 358 -7.07 18.10 7.68
C LEU A 358 -7.55 18.58 6.31
N GLY A 359 -6.93 19.61 5.74
CA GLY A 359 -7.24 20.13 4.40
C GLY A 359 -6.72 19.28 3.25
N ILE A 360 -5.78 18.32 3.48
CA ILE A 360 -5.15 17.56 2.39
C ILE A 360 -6.18 16.70 1.65
N ILE A 361 -6.84 15.78 2.35
CA ILE A 361 -7.79 14.85 1.73
C ILE A 361 -8.97 15.59 1.09
N PRO A 362 -9.62 16.57 1.76
CA PRO A 362 -10.65 17.41 1.16
C PRO A 362 -10.21 18.13 -0.13
N HIS A 363 -8.94 18.52 -0.25
CA HIS A 363 -8.40 19.07 -1.49
C HIS A 363 -8.49 18.05 -2.64
N TYR A 364 -8.01 16.83 -2.42
CA TYR A 364 -8.04 15.77 -3.44
C TYR A 364 -9.47 15.32 -3.79
N GLN A 365 -10.37 15.25 -2.82
CA GLN A 365 -11.80 14.99 -3.08
C GLN A 365 -12.41 16.04 -4.01
N LYS A 366 -12.18 17.32 -3.74
CA LYS A 366 -12.77 18.42 -4.52
C LYS A 366 -12.16 18.59 -5.91
N VAL A 367 -10.85 18.34 -6.04
CA VAL A 367 -10.12 18.60 -7.30
C VAL A 367 -10.16 17.37 -8.21
N PHE A 368 -10.10 16.16 -7.65
CA PHE A 368 -9.90 14.93 -8.41
C PHE A 368 -11.00 13.89 -8.22
N ALA A 369 -11.95 14.11 -7.31
CA ALA A 369 -13.05 13.19 -7.02
C ALA A 369 -12.60 11.77 -6.65
N ILE A 370 -11.53 11.63 -5.84
CA ILE A 370 -11.08 10.32 -5.33
C ILE A 370 -12.13 9.72 -4.39
N ASP A 371 -12.22 8.38 -4.34
CA ASP A 371 -13.26 7.64 -3.59
C ASP A 371 -12.84 7.25 -2.17
N GLY A 372 -11.55 7.29 -1.88
CA GLY A 372 -11.05 6.92 -0.56
C GLY A 372 -9.56 7.21 -0.40
N VAL A 373 -9.11 6.96 0.83
CA VAL A 373 -7.69 7.09 1.19
C VAL A 373 -7.21 5.90 1.98
N MET A 374 -5.92 5.59 1.83
CA MET A 374 -5.13 4.77 2.74
C MET A 374 -4.25 5.70 3.55
N ILE A 375 -4.29 5.59 4.87
CA ILE A 375 -3.46 6.42 5.76
C ILE A 375 -2.24 5.61 6.18
N ASP A 376 -1.08 6.02 5.66
CA ASP A 376 0.23 5.49 6.06
C ASP A 376 0.42 5.66 7.58
N MET A 377 0.81 4.58 8.26
CA MET A 377 0.96 4.55 9.71
C MET A 377 -0.26 5.12 10.47
N GLY A 378 -1.47 4.82 10.02
CA GLY A 378 -2.71 5.37 10.57
C GLY A 378 -2.91 5.10 12.06
N HIS A 379 -2.40 3.97 12.56
CA HIS A 379 -2.36 3.64 13.99
C HIS A 379 -1.49 4.60 14.81
N ALA A 380 -0.61 5.36 14.17
CA ALA A 380 0.31 6.31 14.80
C ALA A 380 -0.14 7.78 14.67
N LEU A 381 -1.39 8.02 14.25
CA LEU A 381 -2.01 9.34 14.28
C LEU A 381 -2.84 9.55 15.55
N PRO A 382 -2.90 10.78 16.10
CA PRO A 382 -3.77 11.09 17.23
C PRO A 382 -5.23 10.74 16.95
N GLY A 383 -5.89 10.05 17.88
CA GLY A 383 -7.32 9.71 17.76
C GLY A 383 -8.23 10.90 17.43
N PRO A 384 -8.10 12.07 18.11
CA PRO A 384 -8.90 13.26 17.78
C PRO A 384 -8.63 13.80 16.37
N LEU A 385 -7.41 13.71 15.85
CA LEU A 385 -7.10 14.12 14.48
C LEU A 385 -7.77 13.16 13.47
N LYS A 386 -7.71 11.85 13.70
CA LYS A 386 -8.41 10.86 12.86
C LYS A 386 -9.92 11.09 12.84
N ALA A 387 -10.54 11.32 14.00
CA ALA A 387 -11.98 11.60 14.07
C ALA A 387 -12.38 12.80 13.21
N ARG A 388 -11.60 13.89 13.27
CA ARG A 388 -11.81 15.08 12.43
C ARG A 388 -11.58 14.81 10.93
N LEU A 389 -10.61 13.95 10.58
CA LEU A 389 -10.40 13.51 9.19
C LEU A 389 -11.63 12.75 8.67
N VAL A 390 -12.15 11.80 9.44
CA VAL A 390 -13.37 11.05 9.10
C VAL A 390 -14.54 12.00 8.88
N GLU A 391 -14.79 12.91 9.82
CA GLU A 391 -15.87 13.87 9.75
C GLU A 391 -15.73 14.79 8.52
N SER A 392 -14.56 15.41 8.32
CA SER A 392 -14.34 16.36 7.24
C SER A 392 -14.48 15.72 5.85
N THR A 393 -14.02 14.49 5.68
CA THR A 393 -14.07 13.78 4.40
C THR A 393 -15.46 13.27 4.08
N ARG A 394 -16.19 12.70 5.06
CA ARG A 394 -17.57 12.20 4.88
C ARG A 394 -18.62 13.29 4.81
N ASN A 395 -18.34 14.48 5.29
CA ASN A 395 -19.17 15.66 5.05
C ASN A 395 -19.13 16.11 3.58
N ILE A 396 -18.05 15.83 2.85
CA ILE A 396 -17.92 16.11 1.41
C ILE A 396 -18.55 14.98 0.60
N ASP A 397 -18.20 13.74 0.93
CA ASP A 397 -18.73 12.55 0.29
C ASP A 397 -19.08 11.49 1.35
N PRO A 398 -20.39 11.24 1.60
CA PRO A 398 -20.84 10.22 2.56
C PRO A 398 -20.42 8.78 2.22
N SER A 399 -19.96 8.50 0.98
CA SER A 399 -19.46 7.20 0.57
C SER A 399 -17.95 7.05 0.72
N PHE A 400 -17.25 8.10 1.21
CA PHE A 400 -15.79 8.13 1.22
C PHE A 400 -15.18 7.09 2.15
N ALA A 401 -14.26 6.27 1.61
CA ALA A 401 -13.59 5.21 2.35
C ALA A 401 -12.31 5.70 3.03
N LEU A 402 -12.09 5.24 4.27
CA LEU A 402 -10.83 5.44 4.99
C LEU A 402 -10.23 4.07 5.30
N TRP A 403 -9.08 3.79 4.70
CA TRP A 403 -8.26 2.61 4.96
C TRP A 403 -7.06 3.02 5.82
N GLU A 404 -6.52 2.08 6.55
CA GLU A 404 -5.48 2.38 7.53
C GLU A 404 -4.35 1.35 7.48
N GLU A 405 -3.10 1.80 7.45
CA GLU A 405 -1.99 0.93 7.77
C GLU A 405 -2.02 0.63 9.27
N ASN A 406 -2.69 -0.45 9.58
CA ASN A 406 -2.85 -0.98 10.92
C ASN A 406 -2.77 -2.51 10.85
N PHE A 407 -1.97 -3.10 11.72
CA PHE A 407 -1.77 -4.55 11.78
C PHE A 407 -2.74 -5.24 12.73
N ASP A 408 -3.40 -4.49 13.62
CA ASP A 408 -4.45 -4.97 14.51
C ASP A 408 -5.81 -4.92 13.80
N LEU A 409 -6.54 -6.04 13.87
CA LEU A 409 -7.88 -6.20 13.30
C LEU A 409 -8.99 -5.96 14.34
N GLY A 410 -8.67 -5.31 15.45
CA GLY A 410 -9.61 -5.02 16.54
C GLY A 410 -10.70 -4.03 16.14
N GLU A 411 -11.80 -4.04 16.90
CA GLU A 411 -12.96 -3.16 16.69
C GLU A 411 -12.62 -1.66 16.82
N GLN A 412 -11.54 -1.29 17.52
CA GLN A 412 -11.21 0.10 17.79
C GLN A 412 -10.95 0.91 16.50
N ALA A 413 -10.28 0.32 15.50
CA ALA A 413 -10.05 1.00 14.23
C ALA A 413 -11.38 1.21 13.47
N GLN A 414 -12.27 0.22 13.48
CA GLN A 414 -13.61 0.35 12.90
C GLN A 414 -14.43 1.44 13.62
N LEU A 415 -14.42 1.45 14.95
CA LEU A 415 -15.11 2.49 15.75
C LEU A 415 -14.55 3.89 15.49
N ASN A 416 -13.27 4.00 15.14
CA ASN A 416 -12.63 5.24 14.72
C ASN A 416 -12.92 5.62 13.25
N GLY A 417 -13.76 4.86 12.55
CA GLY A 417 -14.23 5.15 11.20
C GLY A 417 -13.43 4.52 10.05
N SER A 418 -12.45 3.65 10.34
CA SER A 418 -11.72 2.90 9.31
C SER A 418 -12.59 1.79 8.71
N ASN A 419 -12.53 1.63 7.38
CA ASN A 419 -13.29 0.61 6.64
C ASN A 419 -12.47 -0.66 6.38
N VAL A 420 -11.15 -0.53 6.21
CA VAL A 420 -10.21 -1.64 5.92
C VAL A 420 -8.87 -1.36 6.60
N ALA A 421 -8.23 -2.42 7.09
CA ALA A 421 -6.84 -2.38 7.57
C ALA A 421 -5.90 -3.19 6.67
N ILE A 422 -4.62 -2.88 6.69
CA ILE A 422 -3.62 -3.71 5.99
C ILE A 422 -3.56 -5.13 6.58
N GLY A 423 -3.72 -5.25 7.90
CA GLY A 423 -3.63 -6.51 8.62
C GLY A 423 -2.24 -7.14 8.58
N CYS A 424 -2.17 -8.40 9.00
CA CYS A 424 -0.89 -9.12 9.13
C CYS A 424 -0.85 -10.44 8.34
N LEU A 425 -1.79 -10.68 7.42
CA LEU A 425 -1.87 -11.95 6.66
C LEU A 425 -0.58 -12.23 5.89
N TRP A 426 -0.02 -11.23 5.19
CA TRP A 426 1.25 -11.31 4.46
C TRP A 426 2.42 -11.83 5.31
N LYS A 427 2.40 -11.57 6.63
CA LYS A 427 3.44 -12.00 7.57
C LYS A 427 3.29 -13.47 7.96
N VAL A 428 2.06 -13.98 8.09
CA VAL A 428 1.79 -15.31 8.65
C VAL A 428 1.58 -16.39 7.61
N GLN A 429 1.27 -16.05 6.36
CA GLN A 429 0.92 -17.02 5.31
C GLN A 429 2.04 -18.00 4.94
N HIS A 430 3.30 -17.62 5.09
CA HIS A 430 4.44 -18.48 4.78
C HIS A 430 4.76 -19.50 5.90
N SER A 431 4.04 -19.45 7.03
CA SER A 431 4.17 -20.37 8.15
C SER A 431 2.82 -21.04 8.45
N PRO A 432 2.61 -22.33 8.12
CA PRO A 432 1.35 -23.04 8.41
C PRO A 432 0.93 -22.93 9.88
N ARG A 433 1.89 -22.93 10.82
CA ARG A 433 1.64 -22.79 12.25
C ARG A 433 1.07 -21.41 12.60
N GLU A 434 1.69 -20.34 12.14
CA GLU A 434 1.25 -18.97 12.43
C GLU A 434 -0.06 -18.66 11.68
N LEU A 435 -0.21 -19.17 10.47
CA LEU A 435 -1.44 -19.05 9.70
C LEU A 435 -2.62 -19.74 10.41
N ARG A 436 -2.45 -20.96 10.96
CA ARG A 436 -3.50 -21.60 11.76
C ARG A 436 -3.88 -20.77 12.98
N ARG A 437 -2.90 -20.13 13.62
CA ARG A 437 -3.16 -19.25 14.76
C ARG A 437 -4.02 -18.05 14.35
N PHE A 438 -3.68 -17.44 13.22
CA PHE A 438 -4.45 -16.34 12.65
C PHE A 438 -5.88 -16.77 12.27
N LEU A 439 -6.03 -17.87 11.54
CA LEU A 439 -7.36 -18.38 11.14
C LEU A 439 -8.22 -18.77 12.36
N ARG A 440 -7.61 -19.25 13.44
CA ARG A 440 -8.33 -19.51 14.70
C ARG A 440 -8.86 -18.23 15.33
N LEU A 441 -8.15 -17.11 15.22
CA LEU A 441 -8.68 -15.82 15.68
C LEU A 441 -9.91 -15.41 14.87
N LEU A 442 -9.87 -15.58 13.53
CA LEU A 442 -11.05 -15.32 12.69
C LEU A 442 -12.24 -16.19 13.08
N ALA A 443 -12.01 -17.49 13.30
CA ALA A 443 -13.06 -18.44 13.70
C ALA A 443 -13.68 -18.14 15.10
N THR A 444 -12.92 -17.48 15.99
CA THR A 444 -13.38 -17.22 17.37
C THR A 444 -13.90 -15.81 17.60
N ARG A 445 -13.36 -14.82 16.88
CA ARG A 445 -13.66 -13.40 17.08
C ARG A 445 -14.41 -12.76 15.90
N GLY A 446 -14.42 -13.44 14.74
CA GLY A 446 -14.89 -12.83 13.49
C GLY A 446 -13.94 -11.78 12.93
N THR A 447 -14.46 -10.95 12.03
CA THR A 447 -13.67 -9.95 11.30
C THR A 447 -14.45 -8.62 11.24
N PRO A 448 -14.54 -7.90 12.34
CA PRO A 448 -15.28 -6.63 12.38
C PRO A 448 -14.70 -5.63 11.36
N LEU A 449 -13.37 -5.53 11.28
CA LEU A 449 -12.66 -4.73 10.29
C LEU A 449 -12.06 -5.66 9.23
N PRO A 450 -12.45 -5.57 7.93
CA PRO A 450 -11.80 -6.33 6.87
C PRO A 450 -10.34 -5.93 6.72
N PHE A 451 -9.54 -6.85 6.19
CA PHE A 451 -8.11 -6.67 6.00
C PHE A 451 -7.70 -7.05 4.57
N PHE A 452 -6.52 -6.62 4.13
CA PHE A 452 -6.00 -7.00 2.83
C PHE A 452 -5.64 -8.49 2.80
N CYS A 453 -6.33 -9.22 1.95
CA CYS A 453 -6.06 -10.62 1.66
C CYS A 453 -4.98 -10.72 0.58
N THR A 454 -3.72 -10.59 0.99
CA THR A 454 -2.55 -10.59 0.13
C THR A 454 -1.37 -11.31 0.78
N PRO A 455 -0.52 -12.04 0.02
CA PRO A 455 0.72 -12.60 0.52
C PRO A 455 1.90 -11.63 0.49
N GLU A 456 1.72 -10.44 -0.08
CA GLU A 456 2.79 -9.47 -0.30
C GLU A 456 2.25 -8.03 -0.36
N THR A 457 3.11 -7.08 -0.02
CA THR A 457 2.88 -5.64 -0.18
C THR A 457 4.14 -4.98 -0.75
N HIS A 458 4.11 -3.67 -0.96
CA HIS A 458 5.29 -2.91 -1.41
C HIS A 458 6.45 -2.92 -0.39
N ASN A 459 6.18 -3.25 0.87
CA ASN A 459 7.18 -3.28 1.96
C ASN A 459 7.63 -4.69 2.35
N THR A 460 7.25 -5.74 1.62
CA THR A 460 7.50 -7.14 2.00
C THR A 460 8.19 -7.93 0.90
N HIS A 461 8.64 -9.13 1.23
CA HIS A 461 9.08 -10.10 0.23
C HIS A 461 7.96 -10.39 -0.76
N ARG A 462 8.34 -10.65 -2.02
CA ARG A 462 7.42 -11.14 -3.04
C ARG A 462 7.02 -12.59 -2.76
N ALA A 463 5.76 -12.91 -3.00
CA ALA A 463 5.26 -14.28 -2.84
C ALA A 463 6.03 -15.26 -3.74
N ALA A 464 6.30 -14.89 -4.99
CA ALA A 464 7.05 -15.70 -5.94
C ALA A 464 8.54 -15.87 -5.57
N ALA A 465 9.08 -15.07 -4.66
CA ALA A 465 10.44 -15.22 -4.12
C ALA A 465 10.52 -16.13 -2.88
N ARG A 466 9.37 -16.46 -2.27
CA ARG A 466 9.32 -17.34 -1.10
C ARG A 466 9.42 -18.82 -1.49
N SER A 467 9.64 -19.70 -0.52
CA SER A 467 9.60 -21.17 -0.73
C SER A 467 8.28 -21.56 -1.39
N GLY A 468 8.34 -22.41 -2.42
CA GLY A 468 7.19 -22.76 -3.26
C GLY A 468 6.96 -21.83 -4.45
N GLY A 469 7.56 -20.63 -4.49
CA GLY A 469 7.54 -19.75 -5.66
C GLY A 469 6.13 -19.47 -6.20
N MET A 470 5.92 -19.76 -7.48
CA MET A 470 4.62 -19.58 -8.13
C MET A 470 3.52 -20.50 -7.58
N GLN A 471 3.87 -21.68 -7.07
CA GLN A 471 2.89 -22.57 -6.41
C GLN A 471 2.39 -21.92 -5.10
N PHE A 472 3.30 -21.34 -4.30
CA PHE A 472 2.94 -20.58 -3.11
C PHE A 472 2.04 -19.39 -3.46
N SER A 473 2.40 -18.61 -4.49
CA SER A 473 1.60 -17.47 -4.94
C SER A 473 0.17 -17.88 -5.33
N ARG A 474 0.05 -18.97 -6.12
CA ARG A 474 -1.25 -19.50 -6.54
C ARG A 474 -2.08 -20.02 -5.35
N LEU A 475 -1.45 -20.77 -4.45
CA LEU A 475 -2.10 -21.30 -3.25
C LEU A 475 -2.62 -20.19 -2.35
N CYS A 476 -1.79 -19.16 -2.11
CA CYS A 476 -2.19 -17.98 -1.35
C CYS A 476 -3.37 -17.25 -2.00
N TRP A 477 -3.37 -17.09 -3.33
CA TRP A 477 -4.49 -16.44 -4.01
C TRP A 477 -5.79 -17.21 -3.84
N ILE A 478 -5.77 -18.54 -4.03
CA ILE A 478 -6.93 -19.43 -3.79
C ILE A 478 -7.46 -19.21 -2.37
N MET A 479 -6.59 -19.30 -1.36
CA MET A 479 -6.98 -19.14 0.04
C MET A 479 -7.54 -17.75 0.31
N ASN A 480 -6.85 -16.70 -0.14
CA ASN A 480 -7.16 -15.30 0.14
C ASN A 480 -8.53 -14.89 -0.38
N CYS A 481 -8.93 -15.42 -1.53
CA CYS A 481 -10.24 -15.14 -2.10
C CYS A 481 -11.41 -15.70 -1.27
N PHE A 482 -11.17 -16.62 -0.33
CA PHE A 482 -12.22 -17.18 0.53
C PHE A 482 -12.11 -16.75 2.00
N LEU A 483 -11.14 -15.89 2.33
CA LEU A 483 -11.07 -15.24 3.64
C LEU A 483 -12.00 -14.02 3.71
N PRO A 484 -12.47 -13.65 4.94
CA PRO A 484 -13.39 -12.52 5.16
C PRO A 484 -12.66 -11.17 5.11
N GLY A 485 -11.95 -10.91 4.04
CA GLY A 485 -11.20 -9.69 3.81
C GLY A 485 -11.28 -9.28 2.34
N VAL A 486 -10.48 -8.28 1.99
CA VAL A 486 -10.45 -7.64 0.68
C VAL A 486 -9.34 -8.28 -0.17
N PRO A 487 -9.66 -8.99 -1.27
CA PRO A 487 -8.64 -9.46 -2.21
C PRO A 487 -7.80 -8.29 -2.72
N PHE A 488 -6.48 -8.43 -2.57
CA PHE A 488 -5.54 -7.35 -2.86
C PHE A 488 -4.39 -7.89 -3.70
N ILE A 489 -4.27 -7.38 -4.92
CA ILE A 489 -3.20 -7.68 -5.87
C ILE A 489 -2.17 -6.56 -5.78
N HIS A 490 -1.01 -6.84 -5.18
CA HIS A 490 0.12 -5.93 -5.31
C HIS A 490 0.71 -6.05 -6.72
N GLN A 491 0.94 -4.94 -7.38
CA GLN A 491 1.46 -4.86 -8.76
C GLN A 491 2.58 -5.88 -9.04
N GLY A 492 2.45 -6.65 -10.10
CA GLY A 492 3.42 -7.68 -10.48
C GLY A 492 3.27 -9.02 -9.76
N PHE A 493 2.38 -9.16 -8.78
CA PHE A 493 1.99 -10.45 -8.21
C PHE A 493 1.48 -11.38 -9.31
N GLU A 494 0.59 -10.88 -10.14
CA GLU A 494 0.00 -11.57 -11.29
C GLU A 494 1.04 -11.96 -12.36
N LEU A 495 2.17 -11.27 -12.39
CA LEU A 495 3.29 -11.54 -13.28
C LEU A 495 4.36 -12.46 -12.67
N GLY A 496 4.22 -12.82 -11.39
CA GLY A 496 5.19 -13.64 -10.67
C GLY A 496 6.52 -12.91 -10.38
N THR A 497 6.46 -11.61 -10.12
CA THR A 497 7.64 -10.78 -9.81
C THR A 497 8.31 -11.26 -8.54
N THR A 498 9.65 -11.37 -8.58
CA THR A 498 10.47 -11.78 -7.42
C THR A 498 11.24 -10.64 -6.78
N LEU A 499 11.49 -9.54 -7.50
CA LEU A 499 12.15 -8.36 -6.95
C LEU A 499 11.17 -7.59 -6.05
N PRO A 500 11.49 -7.36 -4.75
CA PRO A 500 10.66 -6.55 -3.88
C PRO A 500 10.69 -5.08 -4.30
N VAL A 501 9.62 -4.34 -4.01
CA VAL A 501 9.58 -2.90 -4.28
C VAL A 501 10.43 -2.14 -3.27
N ASN A 502 10.40 -2.59 -2.01
CA ASN A 502 11.19 -2.06 -0.89
C ASN A 502 11.59 -3.19 0.06
N THR A 503 12.60 -2.95 0.88
CA THR A 503 13.03 -3.81 1.99
C THR A 503 12.52 -3.26 3.34
N GLY A 504 11.21 -2.96 3.43
CA GLY A 504 10.63 -2.28 4.60
C GLY A 504 10.38 -3.20 5.79
N LEU A 505 9.69 -4.33 5.57
CA LEU A 505 9.22 -5.21 6.63
C LEU A 505 9.69 -6.65 6.42
N ASP A 506 10.06 -7.33 7.51
CA ASP A 506 10.41 -8.75 7.53
C ASP A 506 11.67 -9.12 6.72
N PHE A 507 12.58 -8.16 6.50
CA PHE A 507 13.88 -8.39 5.87
C PHE A 507 15.00 -8.46 6.90
N SER A 508 15.93 -9.40 6.70
CA SER A 508 17.16 -9.45 7.49
C SER A 508 18.15 -8.32 7.13
N PRO A 509 19.07 -7.96 8.02
CA PRO A 509 20.10 -6.98 7.70
C PRO A 509 20.95 -7.33 6.47
N GLU A 510 21.17 -8.63 6.22
CA GLU A 510 21.92 -9.15 5.08
C GLU A 510 21.15 -8.92 3.77
N GLU A 511 19.85 -9.17 3.77
CA GLU A 511 18.97 -8.93 2.60
C GLU A 511 18.88 -7.43 2.29
N ILE A 512 18.72 -6.59 3.32
CA ILE A 512 18.73 -5.12 3.17
C ILE A 512 20.05 -4.64 2.54
N LYS A 513 21.18 -5.19 3.01
CA LYS A 513 22.50 -4.85 2.46
C LYS A 513 22.67 -5.31 0.99
N ALA A 514 22.08 -6.44 0.61
CA ALA A 514 22.13 -6.98 -0.75
C ALA A 514 21.25 -6.18 -1.73
N LEU A 515 20.23 -5.49 -1.22
CA LEU A 515 19.24 -4.72 -1.97
C LEU A 515 19.30 -3.22 -1.60
N PRO A 516 20.37 -2.50 -1.96
CA PRO A 516 20.47 -1.07 -1.70
C PRO A 516 19.39 -0.29 -2.49
N PRO A 517 19.09 0.95 -2.10
CA PRO A 517 18.06 1.78 -2.75
C PRO A 517 18.21 1.93 -4.29
N SER A 518 19.44 1.84 -4.80
CA SER A 518 19.72 1.87 -6.25
C SER A 518 19.19 0.65 -7.01
N LYS A 519 18.82 -0.43 -6.32
CA LYS A 519 18.25 -1.65 -6.93
C LYS A 519 16.75 -1.80 -6.66
N LEU A 520 16.17 -0.97 -5.81
CA LEU A 520 14.78 -1.09 -5.39
C LEU A 520 13.87 -0.16 -6.20
N PRO A 521 12.79 -0.68 -6.79
CA PRO A 521 11.82 0.10 -7.56
C PRO A 521 11.22 1.29 -6.80
N LEU A 522 11.15 1.22 -5.47
CA LEU A 522 10.65 2.34 -4.66
C LEU A 522 11.51 3.60 -4.81
N TYR A 523 12.80 3.47 -5.12
CA TYR A 523 13.75 4.57 -5.10
C TYR A 523 14.43 4.84 -6.45
N SER A 524 14.36 3.89 -7.37
CA SER A 524 15.12 3.95 -8.64
C SER A 524 14.28 3.45 -9.80
N GLU A 525 14.73 3.77 -11.02
CA GLU A 525 14.10 3.34 -12.25
C GLU A 525 14.05 1.82 -12.34
N ALA A 526 12.86 1.30 -12.58
CA ALA A 526 12.60 -0.13 -12.77
C ALA A 526 11.28 -0.34 -13.51
N GLN A 527 11.11 -1.53 -14.08
CA GLN A 527 9.86 -1.96 -14.72
C GLN A 527 9.45 -3.34 -14.22
N LEU A 528 8.17 -3.66 -14.35
CA LEU A 528 7.64 -5.00 -14.13
C LEU A 528 8.06 -5.95 -15.27
N PRO A 529 8.11 -7.29 -15.02
CA PRO A 529 8.40 -8.29 -16.04
C PRO A 529 7.17 -8.52 -16.96
N TRP A 530 6.78 -7.50 -17.71
CA TRP A 530 5.57 -7.51 -18.57
C TRP A 530 5.56 -8.62 -19.62
N GLN A 531 6.67 -9.28 -19.87
CA GLN A 531 6.80 -10.42 -20.79
C GLN A 531 6.66 -11.78 -20.07
N SER A 532 6.21 -11.77 -18.81
CA SER A 532 6.03 -12.99 -18.02
C SER A 532 4.92 -13.89 -18.58
N ALA A 533 5.17 -15.21 -18.60
CA ALA A 533 4.19 -16.24 -18.91
C ALA A 533 3.48 -16.78 -17.66
N SER A 534 3.18 -15.93 -16.71
CA SER A 534 2.57 -16.30 -15.43
C SER A 534 1.18 -16.92 -15.62
N THR A 535 0.97 -18.09 -14.98
CA THR A 535 -0.35 -18.75 -14.95
C THR A 535 -1.36 -18.00 -14.07
N LEU A 536 -0.91 -17.10 -13.20
CA LEU A 536 -1.78 -16.27 -12.35
C LEU A 536 -2.69 -15.35 -13.15
N LEU A 537 -2.27 -14.92 -14.34
CA LEU A 537 -3.10 -14.10 -15.22
C LEU A 537 -4.46 -14.75 -15.56
N ALA A 538 -4.50 -16.07 -15.67
CA ALA A 538 -5.74 -16.82 -15.87
C ALA A 538 -6.39 -17.22 -14.53
N THR A 539 -5.58 -17.61 -13.54
CA THR A 539 -6.08 -18.09 -12.23
C THR A 539 -6.79 -16.98 -11.44
N ILE A 540 -6.29 -15.74 -11.50
CA ILE A 540 -6.86 -14.63 -10.72
C ILE A 540 -8.34 -14.40 -11.04
N PRO A 541 -8.75 -14.15 -12.30
CA PRO A 541 -10.17 -13.92 -12.61
C PRO A 541 -11.04 -15.17 -12.41
N GLU A 542 -10.50 -16.38 -12.61
CA GLU A 542 -11.20 -17.65 -12.37
C GLU A 542 -11.61 -17.78 -10.88
N ILE A 543 -10.67 -17.57 -9.98
CA ILE A 543 -10.94 -17.68 -8.53
C ILE A 543 -11.87 -16.57 -8.04
N LEU A 544 -11.79 -15.37 -8.61
CA LEU A 544 -12.71 -14.28 -8.31
C LEU A 544 -14.15 -14.58 -8.77
N ASP A 545 -14.34 -15.31 -9.88
CA ASP A 545 -15.67 -15.79 -10.26
C ASP A 545 -16.24 -16.74 -9.22
N LEU A 546 -15.45 -17.69 -8.75
CA LEU A 546 -15.87 -18.57 -7.67
C LEU A 546 -16.17 -17.81 -6.39
N ARG A 547 -15.29 -16.87 -5.99
CA ARG A 547 -15.56 -15.98 -4.84
C ARG A 547 -16.90 -15.27 -4.96
N ASN A 548 -17.21 -14.75 -6.16
CA ASN A 548 -18.44 -14.00 -6.36
C ASN A 548 -19.70 -14.85 -6.16
N THR A 549 -19.64 -16.15 -6.48
CA THR A 549 -20.76 -17.09 -6.21
C THR A 549 -20.99 -17.36 -4.72
N TRP A 550 -19.98 -17.10 -3.88
CA TRP A 550 -19.99 -17.31 -2.43
C TRP A 550 -19.85 -16.02 -1.64
N LYS A 551 -20.08 -14.87 -2.30
CA LYS A 551 -19.83 -13.53 -1.75
C LYS A 551 -20.52 -13.33 -0.39
N ASP A 552 -21.77 -13.73 -0.27
CA ASP A 552 -22.59 -13.64 0.95
C ASP A 552 -21.96 -14.37 2.15
N ALA A 553 -21.45 -15.58 1.94
CA ALA A 553 -20.77 -16.34 2.98
C ALA A 553 -19.38 -15.77 3.32
N ILE A 554 -18.64 -15.33 2.29
CA ILE A 554 -17.26 -14.87 2.48
C ILE A 554 -17.20 -13.51 3.18
N GLN A 555 -18.12 -12.61 2.88
CA GLN A 555 -18.15 -11.25 3.43
C GLN A 555 -18.83 -11.15 4.79
N ASP A 556 -19.49 -12.20 5.25
CA ASP A 556 -20.04 -12.24 6.60
C ASP A 556 -18.91 -12.14 7.64
N PRO A 557 -18.84 -11.07 8.45
CA PRO A 557 -17.79 -10.88 9.44
C PRO A 557 -17.94 -11.75 10.69
N SER A 558 -19.08 -12.43 10.81
CA SER A 558 -19.43 -13.24 11.98
C SER A 558 -18.50 -14.45 12.14
N PRO A 559 -18.06 -14.78 13.37
CA PRO A 559 -17.33 -16.02 13.61
C PRO A 559 -18.14 -17.27 13.25
N HIS A 560 -19.49 -17.20 13.26
CA HIS A 560 -20.35 -18.33 12.89
C HIS A 560 -20.33 -18.69 11.42
N SER A 561 -19.81 -17.81 10.56
CA SER A 561 -19.67 -18.06 9.12
C SER A 561 -18.31 -18.66 8.75
N PHE A 562 -17.38 -18.82 9.71
CA PHE A 562 -16.02 -19.29 9.48
C PHE A 562 -15.62 -20.40 10.45
N ASP A 563 -15.32 -21.58 9.95
CA ASP A 563 -14.79 -22.69 10.74
C ASP A 563 -13.41 -23.10 10.27
N LEU A 564 -12.46 -23.18 11.21
CA LEU A 564 -11.15 -23.79 10.97
C LEU A 564 -11.28 -25.30 11.24
N LEU A 565 -11.08 -26.10 10.20
CA LEU A 565 -11.30 -27.54 10.26
C LEU A 565 -10.05 -28.29 10.73
N GLN A 566 -10.26 -29.48 11.31
CA GLN A 566 -9.19 -30.37 11.71
C GLN A 566 -8.61 -31.10 10.48
N THR A 567 -7.28 -31.20 10.43
CA THR A 567 -6.54 -31.91 9.37
C THR A 567 -5.55 -32.91 10.00
N SER A 568 -5.25 -34.01 9.31
CA SER A 568 -4.32 -35.04 9.79
C SER A 568 -2.85 -34.66 9.62
N HIS A 569 -2.52 -33.56 8.91
CA HIS A 569 -1.14 -33.20 8.58
C HIS A 569 -0.89 -31.70 8.85
N ASP A 570 0.29 -31.37 9.43
CA ASP A 570 0.63 -30.01 9.84
C ASP A 570 0.75 -29.00 8.68
N LYS A 571 1.07 -29.46 7.48
CA LYS A 571 1.14 -28.61 6.29
C LYS A 571 -0.20 -28.48 5.56
N LEU A 572 -1.25 -29.23 5.96
CA LEU A 572 -2.60 -29.06 5.44
C LEU A 572 -3.38 -28.07 6.29
N ILE A 573 -3.96 -27.05 5.67
CA ILE A 573 -4.84 -26.08 6.31
C ILE A 573 -6.19 -26.19 5.62
N ALA A 574 -7.26 -26.38 6.41
CA ALA A 574 -8.62 -26.45 5.91
C ALA A 574 -9.53 -25.53 6.70
N PHE A 575 -10.37 -24.79 5.99
CA PHE A 575 -11.45 -24.01 6.59
C PHE A 575 -12.67 -24.01 5.70
N GLN A 576 -13.80 -23.69 6.27
CA GLN A 576 -15.04 -23.52 5.52
C GLN A 576 -15.68 -22.15 5.77
N ARG A 577 -16.44 -21.70 4.79
CA ARG A 577 -17.37 -20.59 4.89
C ARG A 577 -18.77 -21.12 4.77
N THR A 578 -19.65 -20.65 5.64
CA THR A 578 -21.04 -21.12 5.73
C THR A 578 -21.97 -19.98 5.35
N ARG A 579 -22.94 -20.26 4.46
CA ARG A 579 -24.00 -19.29 4.12
C ARG A 579 -24.92 -19.04 5.31
N SER A 580 -25.58 -17.90 5.32
CA SER A 580 -26.49 -17.49 6.39
C SER A 580 -27.63 -18.48 6.65
N ASP A 581 -28.05 -19.26 5.63
CA ASP A 581 -29.04 -20.32 5.77
C ASP A 581 -28.52 -21.61 6.45
N GLN A 582 -27.21 -21.66 6.75
CA GLN A 582 -26.51 -22.79 7.39
C GLN A 582 -26.62 -24.14 6.62
N ARG A 583 -26.99 -24.12 5.33
CA ARG A 583 -27.22 -25.31 4.53
C ARG A 583 -26.17 -25.59 3.47
N ARG A 584 -25.40 -24.58 3.12
CA ARG A 584 -24.37 -24.71 2.07
C ARG A 584 -23.06 -24.16 2.59
N HIS A 585 -22.01 -24.92 2.30
CA HIS A 585 -20.65 -24.63 2.74
C HIS A 585 -19.70 -24.62 1.54
N VAL A 586 -18.76 -23.70 1.55
CA VAL A 586 -17.57 -23.76 0.70
C VAL A 586 -16.36 -24.13 1.55
N LEU A 587 -15.75 -25.25 1.21
CA LEU A 587 -14.55 -25.80 1.82
C LEU A 587 -13.33 -25.35 1.03
N VAL A 588 -12.31 -24.88 1.72
CA VAL A 588 -11.00 -24.58 1.14
C VAL A 588 -9.94 -25.39 1.88
N VAL A 589 -9.18 -26.18 1.13
CA VAL A 589 -8.05 -26.97 1.68
C VAL A 589 -6.78 -26.57 0.95
N CYS A 590 -5.74 -26.24 1.70
CA CYS A 590 -4.46 -25.77 1.19
C CYS A 590 -3.33 -26.69 1.65
N ASN A 591 -2.58 -27.25 0.71
CA ASN A 591 -1.36 -27.99 1.00
C ASN A 591 -0.15 -27.05 0.91
N PHE A 592 0.45 -26.73 2.05
CA PHE A 592 1.68 -25.92 2.15
C PHE A 592 2.97 -26.74 2.05
N ASP A 593 2.89 -28.03 1.63
CA ASP A 593 4.05 -28.78 1.21
C ASP A 593 4.31 -28.55 -0.29
N PHE A 594 5.40 -27.86 -0.60
CA PHE A 594 5.79 -27.54 -1.99
C PHE A 594 6.82 -28.54 -2.55
N GLU A 595 7.21 -29.54 -1.76
CA GLU A 595 8.19 -30.56 -2.15
C GLU A 595 7.56 -31.93 -2.40
N SER A 596 6.47 -32.22 -1.67
CA SER A 596 5.85 -33.55 -1.68
C SER A 596 4.33 -33.50 -1.75
N ALA A 597 3.73 -34.50 -2.40
CA ALA A 597 2.30 -34.74 -2.26
C ALA A 597 2.00 -35.28 -0.85
N VAL A 598 0.87 -34.90 -0.27
CA VAL A 598 0.44 -35.25 1.08
C VAL A 598 -0.84 -36.06 1.00
N GLU A 599 -0.82 -37.28 1.52
CA GLU A 599 -2.05 -38.04 1.81
C GLU A 599 -2.62 -37.53 3.13
N GLY A 600 -3.80 -36.89 3.06
CA GLY A 600 -4.35 -36.19 4.21
C GLY A 600 -5.84 -36.39 4.39
N GLU A 601 -6.27 -36.14 5.61
CA GLU A 601 -7.67 -36.22 6.01
C GLU A 601 -8.14 -34.81 6.48
N VAL A 602 -9.36 -34.47 6.11
CA VAL A 602 -10.08 -33.27 6.60
C VAL A 602 -11.36 -33.74 7.27
N THR A 603 -11.57 -33.29 8.50
CA THR A 603 -12.79 -33.63 9.26
C THR A 603 -13.88 -32.61 8.95
N LEU A 604 -14.98 -33.08 8.38
CA LEU A 604 -16.22 -32.34 8.06
C LEU A 604 -17.33 -32.76 9.01
N PRO A 605 -18.52 -32.13 8.97
CA PRO A 605 -19.71 -32.63 9.68
C PRO A 605 -19.99 -34.10 9.33
N ALA A 606 -20.41 -34.88 10.34
CA ALA A 606 -20.51 -36.36 10.21
C ALA A 606 -21.55 -36.81 9.17
N ASP A 607 -22.52 -35.98 8.84
CA ASP A 607 -23.57 -36.25 7.84
C ASP A 607 -23.14 -35.88 6.41
N THR A 608 -21.93 -35.34 6.20
CA THR A 608 -21.41 -35.01 4.88
C THR A 608 -21.04 -36.29 4.15
N THR A 609 -21.70 -36.62 3.04
CA THR A 609 -21.48 -37.84 2.25
C THR A 609 -20.56 -37.64 1.05
N GLY A 610 -20.25 -36.39 0.69
CA GLY A 610 -19.34 -36.05 -0.40
C GLY A 610 -19.23 -34.55 -0.57
N VAL A 611 -18.18 -34.12 -1.24
CA VAL A 611 -17.92 -32.71 -1.59
C VAL A 611 -17.66 -32.59 -3.09
N LYS A 612 -18.16 -31.53 -3.71
CA LYS A 612 -17.95 -31.28 -5.14
C LYS A 612 -16.83 -30.24 -5.35
N SER A 613 -15.79 -30.62 -6.05
CA SER A 613 -14.74 -29.68 -6.44
C SER A 613 -15.30 -28.61 -7.37
N LEU A 614 -15.08 -27.35 -7.02
CA LEU A 614 -15.52 -26.19 -7.83
C LEU A 614 -14.55 -25.88 -8.99
N LEU A 615 -13.33 -26.40 -8.93
CA LEU A 615 -12.33 -26.21 -9.98
C LEU A 615 -12.44 -27.29 -11.08
N THR A 616 -12.75 -28.55 -10.70
CA THR A 616 -12.80 -29.67 -11.66
C THR A 616 -14.21 -30.18 -11.92
N GLY A 617 -15.17 -29.87 -11.06
CA GLY A 617 -16.51 -30.44 -11.08
C GLY A 617 -16.61 -31.87 -10.54
N GLU A 618 -15.50 -32.47 -10.11
CA GLU A 618 -15.43 -33.83 -9.60
C GLU A 618 -16.10 -33.97 -8.22
N MET A 619 -16.80 -35.08 -8.00
CA MET A 619 -17.35 -35.45 -6.70
C MET A 619 -16.31 -36.27 -5.94
N LEU A 620 -15.94 -35.81 -4.76
CA LEU A 620 -15.05 -36.51 -3.84
C LEU A 620 -15.89 -37.10 -2.70
N GLU A 621 -15.78 -38.43 -2.52
CA GLU A 621 -16.51 -39.12 -1.47
C GLU A 621 -15.92 -38.84 -0.09
N THR A 622 -16.81 -38.76 0.91
CA THR A 622 -16.44 -38.73 2.32
C THR A 622 -16.96 -39.99 3.01
N ARG A 623 -16.29 -40.41 4.08
CA ARG A 623 -16.74 -41.52 4.93
C ARG A 623 -16.77 -41.04 6.37
N ASP A 624 -17.92 -41.15 6.99
CA ASP A 624 -18.15 -40.65 8.37
C ASP A 624 -17.69 -39.19 8.56
N GLY A 625 -17.97 -38.33 7.55
CA GLY A 625 -17.55 -36.93 7.55
C GLY A 625 -16.04 -36.74 7.31
N ILE A 626 -15.28 -37.76 6.95
CA ILE A 626 -13.85 -37.62 6.70
C ILE A 626 -13.59 -37.62 5.17
N LEU A 627 -13.06 -36.51 4.69
CA LEU A 627 -12.51 -36.39 3.32
C LEU A 627 -11.08 -36.92 3.34
N ARG A 628 -10.80 -38.00 2.62
CA ARG A 628 -9.45 -38.52 2.36
C ARG A 628 -9.04 -38.19 0.94
N TYR A 629 -7.93 -37.48 0.81
CA TYR A 629 -7.46 -37.02 -0.50
C TYR A 629 -5.94 -36.95 -0.56
N ARG A 630 -5.39 -37.23 -1.74
CA ARG A 630 -3.96 -37.06 -2.02
C ARG A 630 -3.71 -35.69 -2.63
N PHE A 631 -3.39 -34.72 -1.79
CA PHE A 631 -3.07 -33.36 -2.19
C PHE A 631 -1.72 -33.32 -2.90
N GLN A 632 -1.68 -32.74 -4.09
CA GLN A 632 -0.42 -32.49 -4.80
C GLN A 632 0.36 -31.35 -4.12
N GLN A 633 1.62 -31.19 -4.51
CA GLN A 633 2.51 -30.13 -4.02
C GLN A 633 1.87 -28.75 -4.23
N GLY A 634 1.73 -27.96 -3.16
CA GLY A 634 1.14 -26.63 -3.23
C GLY A 634 -0.28 -26.57 -3.80
N GLU A 635 -1.04 -27.67 -3.72
CA GLU A 635 -2.41 -27.73 -4.22
C GLU A 635 -3.38 -27.02 -3.29
N GLY A 636 -4.26 -26.21 -3.89
CA GLY A 636 -5.45 -25.65 -3.26
C GLY A 636 -6.71 -26.30 -3.82
N LEU A 637 -7.54 -26.87 -2.95
CA LEU A 637 -8.82 -27.47 -3.28
C LEU A 637 -9.95 -26.56 -2.78
N ILE A 638 -10.93 -26.29 -3.65
CA ILE A 638 -12.14 -25.53 -3.32
C ILE A 638 -13.32 -26.45 -3.63
N CYS A 639 -14.14 -26.74 -2.64
CA CYS A 639 -15.30 -27.61 -2.78
C CYS A 639 -16.56 -26.97 -2.20
N GLU A 640 -17.73 -27.42 -2.69
CA GLU A 640 -19.03 -27.13 -2.07
C GLU A 640 -19.67 -28.42 -1.54
N TYR A 641 -20.48 -28.30 -0.50
CA TYR A 641 -21.30 -29.39 0.04
C TYR A 641 -22.49 -28.85 0.82
#